data_26b948e000a2f56c5f870d392f387bcb
#
_entry.id   26b948e000a2f56c5f870d392f387bcb
#
_cell.length_a   1.000
_cell.length_b   1.000
_cell.length_c   1.000
_cell.angle_alpha   90.00
_cell.angle_beta   90.00
_cell.angle_gamma   90.00
#
_symmetry.space_group_name_H-M   'P 1'
#
loop_
_entity.id
_entity.type
_entity.pdbx_description
1 polymer ?
#
loop_
_entity_poly.entity_id
_entity_poly.type
_entity_poly.pdbx_seq_one_letter_code
_entity_poly.pdbx_strand_id
1 'polypeptide(L)'
;MISSQSFCVSEMPASEAADERAAQLLAQMTLEEKLRIVHGPMGRVRMGIPAPERALGSAGFIPGVARLGIPDLQETDASVGVTNPDNCRPGDGATALPSTIALASTWDRATAYGCGRILGNESRNKGFNVMLAGGVNIAREPRNGRNFEYFGEDPLLSGVLAGESIRGIQDENVVSTVKHFALNNQETGRFSADVRISEAAARESDLLAFELAIEIGRPGSVMCAYNLVNGEYCSDSSWLLNTVLKGDWRYPGWVMSDWGAVRSVDCAMAGLDQQSGDQLDAEVFFDQPLREKVEQDPKWAARLDDMVHRILRSLFAVGLMDRPVQAGPIDYASHADLSRQTAEDGIVLLRNENNALPLSAPRSIAIIGGMSEFGVLAGGGSSYVTAIDGPGIQIPAMGVSAVGVPRTMIYHPSSPYAALRAALPDAEFQINDGAYPAAAADVASRAEVAIVFATQWTTESVDVPDLSLPNGQDELIRAVARANPRTIVVLETGGPVLMPWLEDVPAVIEAWYSGNRGGEAIANILTGKVSPSGRLPITFPASTDQLPRPQLFGLGMSAFDAANAREVFPLPYEEGSCVGYRWFAREGHVPLFPFGFGLTYTRFAYTDLEVVWTGESAEATFTVTNVGDLAGTDVPQLYLTHMDGAVDLRLCGWEKVTLDPGASRTFTTRVDPRLLARFGEADRRWHIPAATYSFAIGASATDLKATADLLVSVARSF
;
A
#
# COMPACT_ATOMS: atom_id res chain seq x y z
N MET A 1 -13.28 -15.68 18.38
CA MET A 1 -12.10 -16.45 18.80
C MET A 1 -11.45 -16.99 17.54
N ILE A 2 -10.58 -16.20 16.91
CA ILE A 2 -9.73 -16.65 15.82
C ILE A 2 -8.40 -16.99 16.50
N SER A 3 -8.07 -18.28 16.52
CA SER A 3 -6.87 -18.83 17.14
C SER A 3 -5.64 -18.14 16.56
N SER A 4 -4.69 -17.83 17.45
CA SER A 4 -3.31 -17.49 17.14
C SER A 4 -2.71 -18.57 16.23
N GLN A 5 -2.77 -18.35 14.90
CA GLN A 5 -2.07 -19.24 13.99
C GLN A 5 -0.58 -18.97 14.09
N SER A 6 0.12 -20.01 14.44
CA SER A 6 1.57 -20.16 14.51
C SER A 6 2.19 -19.72 13.17
N PHE A 7 3.04 -18.69 13.22
CA PHE A 7 3.98 -18.39 12.14
C PHE A 7 5.10 -19.46 12.16
N CYS A 8 4.80 -20.63 11.67
CA CYS A 8 5.83 -21.56 11.22
C CYS A 8 5.97 -21.36 9.71
N VAL A 9 7.21 -21.36 9.23
CA VAL A 9 7.53 -21.69 7.83
C VAL A 9 6.96 -23.10 7.58
N SER A 10 5.66 -23.18 7.42
CA SER A 10 4.99 -24.35 6.87
C SER A 10 4.96 -24.13 5.38
N GLU A 11 5.54 -25.06 4.65
CA GLU A 11 5.36 -25.25 3.22
C GLU A 11 4.00 -24.70 2.82
N MET A 12 3.96 -23.73 1.87
CA MET A 12 2.66 -23.35 1.29
C MET A 12 1.99 -24.65 0.91
N PRO A 13 0.80 -24.98 1.45
CA PRO A 13 0.19 -26.24 1.10
C PRO A 13 0.02 -26.20 -0.42
N ALA A 14 0.88 -26.96 -1.10
CA ALA A 14 0.67 -27.29 -2.49
C ALA A 14 -0.75 -27.86 -2.50
N SER A 15 -1.68 -27.22 -3.22
CA SER A 15 -2.91 -27.88 -3.54
C SER A 15 -2.54 -28.94 -4.57
N GLU A 16 -2.12 -30.13 -4.13
CA GLU A 16 -1.78 -31.25 -5.00
C GLU A 16 -2.86 -31.43 -6.06
N ALA A 17 -4.12 -31.25 -5.68
CA ALA A 17 -5.25 -31.30 -6.61
C ALA A 17 -5.19 -30.19 -7.68
N ALA A 18 -4.72 -28.97 -7.38
CA ALA A 18 -4.59 -27.90 -8.38
C ALA A 18 -3.43 -28.18 -9.33
N ASP A 19 -2.30 -28.70 -8.83
CA ASP A 19 -1.15 -29.08 -9.64
C ASP A 19 -1.48 -30.24 -10.58
N GLU A 20 -2.14 -31.30 -10.10
CA GLU A 20 -2.59 -32.43 -10.92
C GLU A 20 -3.57 -32.02 -12.04
N ARG A 21 -4.56 -31.18 -11.70
CA ARG A 21 -5.55 -30.65 -12.65
C ARG A 21 -4.90 -29.78 -13.72
N ALA A 22 -3.97 -28.91 -13.32
CA ALA A 22 -3.20 -28.08 -14.23
C ALA A 22 -2.37 -28.93 -15.20
N ALA A 23 -1.66 -29.95 -14.70
CA ALA A 23 -0.87 -30.86 -15.53
C ALA A 23 -1.74 -31.63 -16.51
N GLN A 24 -2.90 -32.13 -16.08
CA GLN A 24 -3.86 -32.85 -16.96
C GLN A 24 -4.40 -31.94 -18.06
N LEU A 25 -4.65 -30.67 -17.77
CA LEU A 25 -5.16 -29.72 -18.75
C LEU A 25 -4.05 -29.27 -19.72
N LEU A 26 -2.85 -29.00 -19.20
CA LEU A 26 -1.67 -28.68 -19.99
C LEU A 26 -1.33 -29.76 -21.05
N ALA A 27 -1.44 -31.03 -20.68
CA ALA A 27 -1.17 -32.15 -21.59
C ALA A 27 -2.13 -32.20 -22.79
N GLN A 28 -3.26 -31.49 -22.73
CA GLN A 28 -4.25 -31.44 -23.82
C GLN A 28 -4.07 -30.18 -24.70
N MET A 29 -3.20 -29.24 -24.30
CA MET A 29 -3.00 -27.98 -25.03
C MET A 29 -2.05 -28.15 -26.21
N THR A 30 -2.39 -27.52 -27.31
CA THR A 30 -1.49 -27.38 -28.47
C THR A 30 -0.47 -26.27 -28.20
N LEU A 31 0.62 -26.21 -28.98
CA LEU A 31 1.62 -25.16 -28.90
C LEU A 31 0.99 -23.76 -29.04
N GLU A 32 0.08 -23.63 -30.02
CA GLU A 32 -0.64 -22.35 -30.26
C GLU A 32 -1.43 -21.89 -29.06
N GLU A 33 -2.11 -22.80 -28.37
CA GLU A 33 -2.88 -22.50 -27.17
C GLU A 33 -1.99 -22.15 -25.96
N LYS A 34 -0.82 -22.78 -25.84
CA LYS A 34 0.16 -22.50 -24.81
C LYS A 34 0.75 -21.08 -25.00
N LEU A 35 1.13 -20.75 -26.23
CA LEU A 35 1.63 -19.40 -26.55
C LEU A 35 0.58 -18.32 -26.28
N ARG A 36 -0.68 -18.58 -26.65
CA ARG A 36 -1.78 -17.63 -26.48
C ARG A 36 -2.02 -17.20 -25.02
N ILE A 37 -1.79 -18.09 -24.04
CA ILE A 37 -2.10 -17.79 -22.64
C ILE A 37 -0.96 -17.09 -21.90
N VAL A 38 0.23 -17.03 -22.48
CA VAL A 38 1.42 -16.43 -21.85
C VAL A 38 1.67 -14.97 -22.24
N HIS A 39 0.81 -14.39 -23.08
CA HIS A 39 0.86 -12.95 -23.37
C HIS A 39 -0.53 -12.39 -23.70
N GLY A 40 -0.66 -11.07 -23.62
CA GLY A 40 -1.86 -10.39 -24.08
C GLY A 40 -1.81 -8.88 -23.96
N PRO A 41 -2.68 -8.21 -24.73
CA PRO A 41 -2.74 -6.76 -24.82
C PRO A 41 -3.49 -6.13 -23.67
N MET A 42 -3.46 -4.80 -23.60
CA MET A 42 -4.37 -4.03 -22.73
C MET A 42 -5.83 -4.31 -23.08
N GLY A 43 -6.67 -4.37 -22.06
CA GLY A 43 -8.10 -4.61 -22.21
C GLY A 43 -8.91 -3.45 -22.79
N ARG A 44 -8.25 -2.36 -23.21
CA ARG A 44 -8.88 -1.12 -23.72
C ARG A 44 -8.14 -0.57 -24.92
N VAL A 45 -8.78 0.39 -25.62
CA VAL A 45 -8.11 1.12 -26.71
C VAL A 45 -6.89 1.86 -26.15
N ARG A 46 -5.74 1.68 -26.76
CA ARG A 46 -4.52 2.34 -26.36
C ARG A 46 -3.60 2.61 -27.53
N MET A 47 -3.01 3.82 -27.59
CA MET A 47 -2.11 4.25 -28.70
C MET A 47 -2.68 3.99 -30.12
N GLY A 48 -4.02 4.11 -30.27
CA GLY A 48 -4.68 3.81 -31.53
C GLY A 48 -4.90 2.32 -31.85
N ILE A 49 -4.44 1.42 -30.97
CA ILE A 49 -4.69 -0.02 -31.08
C ILE A 49 -6.06 -0.32 -30.45
N PRO A 50 -6.99 -0.97 -31.20
CA PRO A 50 -8.30 -1.34 -30.68
C PRO A 50 -8.20 -2.33 -29.52
N ALA A 51 -9.16 -2.23 -28.58
CA ALA A 51 -9.32 -3.26 -27.56
C ALA A 51 -9.70 -4.59 -28.19
N PRO A 52 -9.28 -5.75 -27.61
CA PRO A 52 -9.78 -7.04 -28.02
C PRO A 52 -11.32 -7.11 -27.91
N GLU A 53 -11.98 -7.75 -28.86
CA GLU A 53 -13.44 -7.80 -28.96
C GLU A 53 -14.11 -8.32 -27.67
N ARG A 54 -13.45 -9.28 -26.96
CA ARG A 54 -13.98 -9.90 -25.73
C ARG A 54 -13.49 -9.23 -24.46
N ALA A 55 -12.62 -8.21 -24.54
CA ALA A 55 -12.14 -7.49 -23.37
C ALA A 55 -13.22 -6.62 -22.75
N LEU A 56 -13.33 -6.63 -21.43
CA LEU A 56 -14.29 -5.83 -20.68
C LEU A 56 -13.90 -4.33 -20.62
N GLY A 57 -12.63 -4.03 -20.84
CA GLY A 57 -12.12 -2.65 -20.77
C GLY A 57 -11.58 -2.32 -19.37
N SER A 58 -10.31 -2.55 -19.14
CA SER A 58 -9.51 -2.13 -17.98
C SER A 58 -8.02 -2.34 -18.28
N ALA A 59 -7.27 -2.94 -17.33
CA ALA A 59 -5.83 -3.07 -17.39
C ALA A 59 -5.35 -4.00 -18.51
N GLY A 60 -5.79 -5.27 -18.51
CA GLY A 60 -5.30 -6.27 -19.45
C GLY A 60 -6.35 -7.29 -19.87
N PHE A 61 -5.98 -8.08 -20.89
CA PHE A 61 -6.79 -9.15 -21.44
C PHE A 61 -5.90 -10.28 -21.96
N ILE A 62 -6.05 -11.48 -21.40
CA ILE A 62 -5.38 -12.69 -21.91
C ILE A 62 -6.44 -13.64 -22.48
N PRO A 63 -6.34 -14.02 -23.76
CA PRO A 63 -7.31 -14.93 -24.35
C PRO A 63 -7.25 -16.32 -23.74
N GLY A 64 -8.39 -16.86 -23.33
CA GLY A 64 -8.54 -18.23 -22.83
C GLY A 64 -8.58 -19.27 -23.95
N VAL A 65 -8.81 -20.52 -23.53
CA VAL A 65 -8.94 -21.69 -24.44
C VAL A 65 -10.31 -22.34 -24.22
N ALA A 66 -11.31 -21.85 -24.95
CA ALA A 66 -12.73 -22.24 -24.76
C ALA A 66 -12.99 -23.75 -24.83
N ARG A 67 -12.34 -24.49 -25.77
CA ARG A 67 -12.51 -25.95 -25.90
C ARG A 67 -12.05 -26.73 -24.66
N LEU A 68 -11.18 -26.13 -23.84
CA LEU A 68 -10.66 -26.70 -22.58
C LEU A 68 -11.30 -26.10 -21.34
N GLY A 69 -12.27 -25.19 -21.52
CA GLY A 69 -12.93 -24.48 -20.41
C GLY A 69 -12.03 -23.47 -19.69
N ILE A 70 -10.89 -23.09 -20.29
CA ILE A 70 -10.01 -22.05 -19.75
C ILE A 70 -10.62 -20.69 -20.09
N PRO A 71 -11.00 -19.86 -19.09
CA PRO A 71 -11.62 -18.56 -19.33
C PRO A 71 -10.61 -17.54 -19.88
N ASP A 72 -11.12 -16.50 -20.53
CA ASP A 72 -10.33 -15.29 -20.74
C ASP A 72 -9.94 -14.68 -19.39
N LEU A 73 -8.69 -14.20 -19.25
CA LEU A 73 -8.32 -13.42 -18.07
C LEU A 73 -8.66 -11.96 -18.35
N GLN A 74 -9.53 -11.43 -17.51
CA GLN A 74 -9.98 -10.04 -17.54
C GLN A 74 -9.31 -9.34 -16.36
N GLU A 75 -8.30 -8.51 -16.64
CA GLU A 75 -7.46 -7.90 -15.62
C GLU A 75 -7.93 -6.47 -15.31
N THR A 76 -8.01 -6.13 -14.02
CA THR A 76 -8.35 -4.76 -13.58
C THR A 76 -7.40 -4.28 -12.50
N ASP A 77 -7.05 -2.99 -12.54
CA ASP A 77 -6.44 -2.26 -11.42
C ASP A 77 -7.51 -1.94 -10.36
N ALA A 78 -7.26 -1.59 -9.15
CA ALA A 78 -6.05 -1.72 -8.36
C ALA A 78 -6.40 -1.78 -6.86
N SER A 79 -5.47 -1.36 -6.00
CA SER A 79 -5.55 -1.58 -4.55
C SER A 79 -6.64 -0.77 -3.82
N VAL A 80 -7.24 0.24 -4.44
CA VAL A 80 -8.25 1.13 -3.82
C VAL A 80 -9.63 1.06 -4.49
N GLY A 81 -9.83 0.12 -5.43
CA GLY A 81 -11.11 -0.11 -6.10
C GLY A 81 -10.93 -0.61 -7.53
N VAL A 82 -12.03 -1.09 -8.14
CA VAL A 82 -12.05 -1.50 -9.55
C VAL A 82 -11.99 -0.26 -10.43
N THR A 83 -10.96 -0.15 -11.27
CA THR A 83 -10.74 1.05 -12.09
C THR A 83 -11.55 1.03 -13.38
N ASN A 84 -11.93 2.20 -13.84
CA ASN A 84 -12.55 2.43 -15.14
C ASN A 84 -11.75 3.49 -15.91
N PRO A 85 -10.52 3.15 -16.35
CA PRO A 85 -9.62 4.11 -16.96
C PRO A 85 -10.21 4.64 -18.27
N ASP A 86 -10.01 5.94 -18.51
CA ASP A 86 -10.51 6.65 -19.70
C ASP A 86 -12.05 6.52 -19.90
N ASN A 87 -12.80 6.17 -18.83
CA ASN A 87 -14.23 5.87 -18.88
C ASN A 87 -14.59 4.86 -20.00
N CYS A 88 -13.74 3.85 -20.18
CA CYS A 88 -13.91 2.84 -21.24
C CYS A 88 -15.18 1.96 -21.04
N ARG A 89 -15.73 1.96 -19.84
CA ARG A 89 -17.05 1.39 -19.50
C ARG A 89 -17.98 2.52 -19.03
N PRO A 90 -18.69 3.21 -19.95
CA PRO A 90 -19.51 4.37 -19.62
C PRO A 90 -20.55 4.07 -18.53
N GLY A 91 -20.55 4.88 -17.45
CA GLY A 91 -21.45 4.74 -16.33
C GLY A 91 -21.06 3.66 -15.31
N ASP A 92 -19.92 3.00 -15.48
CA ASP A 92 -19.41 2.04 -14.51
C ASP A 92 -18.52 2.76 -13.48
N GLY A 93 -19.02 2.88 -12.26
CA GLY A 93 -18.31 3.32 -11.09
C GLY A 93 -18.07 2.17 -10.10
N ALA A 94 -17.19 2.38 -9.12
CA ALA A 94 -16.87 1.42 -8.08
C ALA A 94 -16.83 2.09 -6.71
N THR A 95 -16.78 1.28 -5.64
CA THR A 95 -16.45 1.78 -4.32
C THR A 95 -15.00 2.27 -4.33
N ALA A 96 -14.79 3.57 -4.18
CA ALA A 96 -13.47 4.12 -3.96
C ALA A 96 -13.12 3.97 -2.48
N LEU A 97 -12.28 2.98 -2.16
CA LEU A 97 -11.78 2.77 -0.81
C LEU A 97 -10.81 3.90 -0.42
N PRO A 98 -10.59 4.15 0.88
CA PRO A 98 -9.45 4.96 1.30
C PRO A 98 -8.15 4.45 0.72
N SER A 99 -7.19 5.35 0.53
CA SER A 99 -5.84 4.98 0.06
C SER A 99 -5.23 3.86 0.89
N THR A 100 -4.34 3.08 0.29
CA THR A 100 -3.73 1.95 1.00
C THR A 100 -2.92 2.39 2.22
N ILE A 101 -2.30 3.59 2.19
CA ILE A 101 -1.64 4.16 3.37
C ILE A 101 -2.63 4.53 4.48
N ALA A 102 -3.85 4.97 4.13
CA ALA A 102 -4.94 5.18 5.10
C ALA A 102 -5.41 3.84 5.69
N LEU A 103 -5.54 2.80 4.87
CA LEU A 103 -5.81 1.44 5.34
C LEU A 103 -4.71 0.93 6.26
N ALA A 104 -3.44 1.17 5.92
CA ALA A 104 -2.31 0.80 6.77
C ALA A 104 -2.34 1.54 8.12
N SER A 105 -2.78 2.81 8.13
CA SER A 105 -2.94 3.60 9.36
C SER A 105 -3.99 3.02 10.32
N THR A 106 -4.86 2.13 9.87
CA THR A 106 -5.80 1.42 10.75
C THR A 106 -5.10 0.40 11.64
N TRP A 107 -3.94 -0.13 11.23
CA TRP A 107 -3.22 -1.24 11.87
C TRP A 107 -4.13 -2.44 12.15
N ASP A 108 -5.14 -2.66 11.32
CA ASP A 108 -6.20 -3.65 11.53
C ASP A 108 -6.23 -4.69 10.40
N ARG A 109 -5.88 -5.92 10.76
CA ARG A 109 -5.90 -7.07 9.85
C ARG A 109 -7.30 -7.37 9.32
N ALA A 110 -8.31 -7.25 10.18
CA ALA A 110 -9.70 -7.53 9.80
C ALA A 110 -10.23 -6.49 8.80
N THR A 111 -9.89 -5.22 8.99
CA THR A 111 -10.22 -4.14 8.06
C THR A 111 -9.52 -4.35 6.72
N ALA A 112 -8.22 -4.72 6.71
CA ALA A 112 -7.48 -5.03 5.49
C ALA A 112 -8.11 -6.20 4.71
N TYR A 113 -8.48 -7.27 5.40
CA TYR A 113 -9.21 -8.39 4.82
C TYR A 113 -10.58 -7.95 4.26
N GLY A 114 -11.35 -7.14 5.01
CA GLY A 114 -12.65 -6.63 4.58
C GLY A 114 -12.57 -5.77 3.32
N CYS A 115 -11.57 -4.88 3.23
CA CYS A 115 -11.29 -4.10 2.02
C CYS A 115 -10.94 -5.02 0.84
N GLY A 116 -10.12 -6.05 1.06
CA GLY A 116 -9.83 -7.07 0.06
C GLY A 116 -11.09 -7.78 -0.44
N ARG A 117 -12.03 -8.10 0.47
CA ARG A 117 -13.32 -8.68 0.10
C ARG A 117 -14.14 -7.77 -0.83
N ILE A 118 -14.16 -6.45 -0.57
CA ILE A 118 -14.82 -5.48 -1.47
C ILE A 118 -14.17 -5.51 -2.86
N LEU A 119 -12.85 -5.44 -2.92
CA LEU A 119 -12.10 -5.48 -4.18
C LEU A 119 -12.43 -6.74 -5.00
N GLY A 120 -12.36 -7.90 -4.36
CA GLY A 120 -12.69 -9.19 -4.98
C GLY A 120 -14.15 -9.28 -5.42
N ASN A 121 -15.08 -8.87 -4.54
CA ASN A 121 -16.51 -8.90 -4.82
C ASN A 121 -16.89 -8.02 -6.01
N GLU A 122 -16.43 -6.77 -6.03
CA GLU A 122 -16.73 -5.86 -7.13
C GLU A 122 -16.06 -6.31 -8.43
N SER A 123 -14.80 -6.77 -8.39
CA SER A 123 -14.12 -7.34 -9.55
C SER A 123 -14.93 -8.48 -10.15
N ARG A 124 -15.29 -9.45 -9.32
CA ARG A 124 -16.06 -10.62 -9.75
C ARG A 124 -17.41 -10.24 -10.35
N ASN A 125 -18.17 -9.39 -9.65
CA ASN A 125 -19.51 -8.99 -10.09
C ASN A 125 -19.50 -8.05 -11.31
N LYS A 126 -18.35 -7.44 -11.63
CA LYS A 126 -18.14 -6.69 -12.88
C LYS A 126 -17.60 -7.57 -14.03
N GLY A 127 -17.28 -8.83 -13.76
CA GLY A 127 -16.80 -9.78 -14.77
C GLY A 127 -15.28 -9.94 -14.81
N PHE A 128 -14.52 -9.24 -13.95
CA PHE A 128 -13.07 -9.39 -13.86
C PHE A 128 -12.68 -10.58 -12.99
N ASN A 129 -11.60 -11.24 -13.35
CA ASN A 129 -11.12 -12.43 -12.66
C ASN A 129 -9.66 -12.37 -12.22
N VAL A 130 -8.96 -11.28 -12.58
CA VAL A 130 -7.62 -10.95 -12.09
C VAL A 130 -7.63 -9.51 -11.60
N MET A 131 -7.28 -9.31 -10.34
CA MET A 131 -7.18 -8.00 -9.70
C MET A 131 -5.71 -7.68 -9.44
N LEU A 132 -5.22 -6.60 -10.05
CA LEU A 132 -3.83 -6.15 -9.91
C LEU A 132 -3.67 -5.35 -8.61
N ALA A 133 -3.92 -6.00 -7.47
CA ALA A 133 -3.94 -5.43 -6.14
C ALA A 133 -3.07 -6.23 -5.17
N GLY A 134 -2.54 -5.53 -4.16
CA GLY A 134 -1.53 -5.96 -3.22
C GLY A 134 -0.22 -5.22 -3.48
N GLY A 135 -0.27 -3.89 -3.59
CA GLY A 135 0.91 -3.04 -3.65
C GLY A 135 1.67 -3.09 -2.33
N VAL A 136 2.90 -3.66 -2.31
CA VAL A 136 3.63 -3.98 -1.08
C VAL A 136 5.05 -3.41 -1.04
N ASN A 137 5.41 -2.57 -2.01
CA ASN A 137 6.67 -1.83 -1.93
C ASN A 137 6.68 -0.96 -0.67
N ILE A 138 7.73 -1.04 0.14
CA ILE A 138 7.81 -0.23 1.35
C ILE A 138 8.21 1.23 1.01
N ALA A 139 7.70 2.18 1.79
CA ALA A 139 7.91 3.61 1.58
C ALA A 139 9.34 4.05 1.99
N ARG A 140 10.34 3.54 1.26
CA ARG A 140 11.77 3.84 1.44
C ARG A 140 12.10 5.28 1.04
N GLU A 141 11.40 5.79 0.02
CA GLU A 141 11.45 7.18 -0.43
C GLU A 141 10.12 7.88 -0.05
N PRO A 142 10.13 8.77 0.95
CA PRO A 142 8.89 9.45 1.39
C PRO A 142 8.23 10.31 0.32
N ARG A 143 9.00 10.74 -0.69
CA ARG A 143 8.49 11.57 -1.82
C ARG A 143 7.88 10.74 -2.94
N ASN A 144 7.92 9.40 -2.86
CA ASN A 144 7.42 8.53 -3.92
C ASN A 144 5.94 8.80 -4.22
N GLY A 145 5.64 9.09 -5.49
CA GLY A 145 4.30 9.40 -5.97
C GLY A 145 3.27 8.29 -5.76
N ARG A 146 3.70 7.05 -5.51
CA ARG A 146 2.83 5.89 -5.29
C ARG A 146 2.72 5.47 -3.82
N ASN A 147 3.29 6.21 -2.86
CA ASN A 147 3.17 5.86 -1.44
C ASN A 147 1.71 5.73 -0.98
N PHE A 148 0.78 6.49 -1.57
CA PHE A 148 -0.64 6.41 -1.24
C PHE A 148 -1.25 5.01 -1.50
N GLU A 149 -0.69 4.22 -2.42
CA GLU A 149 -1.18 2.87 -2.75
C GLU A 149 -0.36 1.73 -2.10
N TYR A 150 0.60 2.06 -1.20
CA TYR A 150 1.41 1.11 -0.44
C TYR A 150 1.10 1.17 1.07
N PHE A 151 1.56 0.17 1.84
CA PHE A 151 1.20 0.00 3.26
C PHE A 151 2.19 0.67 4.24
N GLY A 152 3.11 1.51 3.77
CA GLY A 152 4.03 2.24 4.63
C GLY A 152 5.48 1.74 4.57
N GLU A 153 6.28 2.08 5.61
CA GLU A 153 7.74 1.90 5.59
C GLU A 153 8.24 0.63 6.27
N ASP A 154 7.37 -0.06 7.04
CA ASP A 154 7.75 -1.24 7.81
C ASP A 154 7.40 -2.54 7.08
N PRO A 155 8.32 -3.52 6.95
CA PRO A 155 8.07 -4.75 6.22
C PRO A 155 7.05 -5.66 6.89
N LEU A 156 6.97 -5.70 8.25
CA LEU A 156 6.00 -6.53 8.96
C LEU A 156 4.59 -5.97 8.79
N LEU A 157 4.40 -4.67 9.03
CA LEU A 157 3.11 -4.01 8.89
C LEU A 157 2.60 -4.14 7.46
N SER A 158 3.45 -3.80 6.48
CA SER A 158 3.11 -3.83 5.06
C SER A 158 2.79 -5.25 4.58
N GLY A 159 3.64 -6.23 4.90
CA GLY A 159 3.45 -7.61 4.46
C GLY A 159 2.21 -8.26 5.06
N VAL A 160 1.93 -8.03 6.34
CA VAL A 160 0.76 -8.60 7.02
C VAL A 160 -0.54 -8.00 6.48
N LEU A 161 -0.64 -6.67 6.39
CA LEU A 161 -1.88 -6.03 5.92
C LEU A 161 -2.13 -6.30 4.43
N ALA A 162 -1.08 -6.28 3.60
CA ALA A 162 -1.19 -6.65 2.20
C ALA A 162 -1.63 -8.11 2.05
N GLY A 163 -1.04 -9.02 2.83
CA GLY A 163 -1.42 -10.44 2.82
C GLY A 163 -2.89 -10.67 3.17
N GLU A 164 -3.41 -9.97 4.18
CA GLU A 164 -4.83 -10.04 4.54
C GLU A 164 -5.75 -9.47 3.44
N SER A 165 -5.37 -8.36 2.81
CA SER A 165 -6.10 -7.80 1.67
C SER A 165 -6.12 -8.78 0.48
N ILE A 166 -4.98 -9.35 0.12
CA ILE A 166 -4.86 -10.39 -0.93
C ILE A 166 -5.76 -11.57 -0.62
N ARG A 167 -5.75 -12.07 0.63
CA ARG A 167 -6.61 -13.18 1.06
C ARG A 167 -8.09 -12.83 0.87
N GLY A 168 -8.49 -11.62 1.26
CA GLY A 168 -9.85 -11.13 1.05
C GLY A 168 -10.29 -11.13 -0.42
N ILE A 169 -9.42 -10.67 -1.34
CA ILE A 169 -9.68 -10.70 -2.79
C ILE A 169 -9.88 -12.14 -3.26
N GLN A 170 -9.01 -13.06 -2.86
CA GLN A 170 -9.03 -14.43 -3.35
C GLN A 170 -10.16 -15.28 -2.79
N ASP A 171 -10.67 -14.96 -1.61
CA ASP A 171 -11.86 -15.58 -1.05
C ASP A 171 -13.15 -15.28 -1.87
N GLU A 172 -13.09 -14.27 -2.77
CA GLU A 172 -14.14 -14.02 -3.78
C GLU A 172 -13.89 -14.76 -5.11
N ASN A 173 -12.92 -15.67 -5.18
CA ASN A 173 -12.51 -16.40 -6.39
C ASN A 173 -12.04 -15.47 -7.53
N VAL A 174 -11.29 -14.46 -7.19
CA VAL A 174 -10.58 -13.55 -8.09
C VAL A 174 -9.09 -13.69 -7.79
N VAL A 175 -8.27 -13.85 -8.81
CA VAL A 175 -6.81 -13.89 -8.63
C VAL A 175 -6.32 -12.52 -8.18
N SER A 176 -5.58 -12.47 -7.10
CA SER A 176 -4.85 -11.27 -6.68
C SER A 176 -3.43 -11.30 -7.19
N THR A 177 -2.91 -10.13 -7.59
CA THR A 177 -1.53 -9.95 -8.10
C THR A 177 -0.75 -9.04 -7.18
N VAL A 178 0.16 -9.62 -6.37
CA VAL A 178 1.04 -8.81 -5.52
C VAL A 178 2.08 -8.07 -6.36
N LYS A 179 2.30 -6.77 -6.09
CA LYS A 179 3.11 -5.87 -6.92
C LYS A 179 3.83 -4.78 -6.11
N HIS A 180 4.92 -4.18 -6.61
CA HIS A 180 5.69 -4.49 -7.83
C HIS A 180 7.00 -5.14 -7.40
N PHE A 181 7.24 -6.37 -7.81
CA PHE A 181 8.38 -7.18 -7.35
C PHE A 181 9.64 -6.92 -8.19
N ALA A 182 10.68 -6.20 -7.67
CA ALA A 182 10.76 -5.64 -6.34
C ALA A 182 11.54 -4.32 -6.34
N LEU A 183 11.53 -3.62 -5.17
CA LEU A 183 12.40 -2.46 -4.96
C LEU A 183 12.07 -1.25 -5.86
N ASN A 184 10.84 -1.11 -6.33
CA ASN A 184 10.35 0.08 -7.02
C ASN A 184 9.84 1.10 -5.98
N ASN A 185 10.77 1.84 -5.37
CA ASN A 185 10.49 2.74 -4.26
C ASN A 185 10.49 4.22 -4.67
N GLN A 186 10.64 4.53 -5.95
CA GLN A 186 10.46 5.86 -6.54
C GLN A 186 9.92 5.77 -7.97
N GLU A 187 9.22 6.80 -8.40
CA GLU A 187 8.65 6.89 -9.75
C GLU A 187 9.57 7.61 -10.74
N THR A 188 10.35 8.57 -10.25
CA THR A 188 11.30 9.32 -11.08
C THR A 188 12.38 8.40 -11.61
N GLY A 189 12.44 8.26 -12.93
CA GLY A 189 13.40 7.40 -13.60
C GLY A 189 13.19 5.90 -13.38
N ARG A 190 11.99 5.43 -12.99
CA ARG A 190 11.70 4.04 -12.61
C ARG A 190 12.08 2.99 -13.66
N PHE A 191 12.15 3.37 -14.96
CA PHE A 191 12.57 2.49 -16.05
C PHE A 191 14.10 2.41 -16.22
N SER A 192 14.86 3.28 -15.54
CA SER A 192 16.32 3.43 -15.69
C SER A 192 17.04 3.43 -14.35
N ALA A 193 16.32 3.48 -13.23
CA ALA A 193 16.89 3.41 -11.89
C ALA A 193 17.45 2.01 -11.63
N ASP A 194 18.74 1.93 -11.33
CA ASP A 194 19.42 0.69 -10.96
C ASP A 194 19.66 0.68 -9.44
N VAL A 195 18.75 0.10 -8.72
CA VAL A 195 18.83 -0.05 -7.26
C VAL A 195 20.04 -0.88 -6.90
N ARG A 196 20.91 -0.32 -6.04
CA ARG A 196 22.11 -0.98 -5.51
C ARG A 196 21.90 -1.29 -4.04
N ILE A 197 21.79 -2.58 -3.72
CA ILE A 197 21.53 -3.09 -2.37
C ILE A 197 22.14 -4.50 -2.21
N SER A 198 22.60 -4.85 -1.00
CA SER A 198 23.01 -6.22 -0.71
C SER A 198 21.81 -7.16 -0.62
N GLU A 199 22.01 -8.46 -0.87
CA GLU A 199 20.93 -9.45 -0.74
C GLU A 199 20.39 -9.48 0.69
N ALA A 200 21.27 -9.47 1.70
CA ALA A 200 20.86 -9.46 3.10
C ALA A 200 19.95 -8.26 3.43
N ALA A 201 20.35 -7.07 3.00
CA ALA A 201 19.53 -5.88 3.24
C ALA A 201 18.17 -5.94 2.53
N ALA A 202 18.13 -6.42 1.28
CA ALA A 202 16.88 -6.61 0.55
C ALA A 202 15.97 -7.64 1.23
N ARG A 203 16.53 -8.77 1.70
CA ARG A 203 15.80 -9.83 2.42
C ARG A 203 15.24 -9.36 3.76
N GLU A 204 15.96 -8.49 4.47
CA GLU A 204 15.57 -7.96 5.77
C GLU A 204 14.63 -6.75 5.69
N SER A 205 14.27 -6.28 4.48
CA SER A 205 13.40 -5.12 4.26
C SER A 205 12.37 -5.37 3.15
N ASP A 206 12.58 -4.86 1.96
CA ASP A 206 11.62 -4.89 0.85
C ASP A 206 11.14 -6.31 0.53
N LEU A 207 12.05 -7.27 0.42
CA LEU A 207 11.67 -8.66 0.12
C LEU A 207 10.94 -9.34 1.28
N LEU A 208 11.21 -8.97 2.55
CA LEU A 208 10.45 -9.49 3.69
C LEU A 208 8.97 -9.11 3.62
N ALA A 209 8.65 -7.89 3.18
CA ALA A 209 7.27 -7.46 3.00
C ALA A 209 6.54 -8.33 1.95
N PHE A 210 7.19 -8.64 0.82
CA PHE A 210 6.65 -9.55 -0.20
C PHE A 210 6.51 -10.97 0.32
N GLU A 211 7.52 -11.50 1.02
CA GLU A 211 7.52 -12.85 1.56
C GLU A 211 6.33 -13.05 2.51
N LEU A 212 6.13 -12.13 3.46
CA LEU A 212 5.00 -12.14 4.39
C LEU A 212 3.65 -12.02 3.66
N ALA A 213 3.54 -11.12 2.68
CA ALA A 213 2.31 -10.94 1.92
C ALA A 213 1.95 -12.21 1.11
N ILE A 214 2.96 -12.89 0.54
CA ILE A 214 2.78 -14.15 -0.20
C ILE A 214 2.40 -15.29 0.75
N GLU A 215 3.04 -15.41 1.90
CA GLU A 215 2.73 -16.44 2.90
C GLU A 215 1.29 -16.34 3.43
N ILE A 216 0.85 -15.11 3.74
CA ILE A 216 -0.48 -14.87 4.32
C ILE A 216 -1.57 -14.89 3.24
N GLY A 217 -1.36 -14.13 2.16
CA GLY A 217 -2.35 -13.90 1.12
C GLY A 217 -2.40 -14.99 0.06
N ARG A 218 -1.29 -15.69 -0.17
CA ARG A 218 -1.16 -16.74 -1.21
C ARG A 218 -1.62 -16.26 -2.59
N PRO A 219 -1.11 -15.10 -3.10
CA PRO A 219 -1.56 -14.55 -4.37
C PRO A 219 -1.36 -15.54 -5.51
N GLY A 220 -2.30 -15.58 -6.44
CA GLY A 220 -2.18 -16.44 -7.63
C GLY A 220 -1.11 -15.94 -8.60
N SER A 221 -0.82 -14.60 -8.58
CA SER A 221 0.22 -14.01 -9.41
C SER A 221 1.07 -12.97 -8.68
N VAL A 222 2.25 -12.71 -9.24
CA VAL A 222 3.18 -11.64 -8.84
C VAL A 222 3.46 -10.80 -10.08
N MET A 223 3.47 -9.48 -9.95
CA MET A 223 3.89 -8.58 -11.04
C MET A 223 5.32 -8.10 -10.77
N CYS A 224 6.24 -8.31 -11.73
CA CYS A 224 7.58 -7.77 -11.63
C CYS A 224 7.59 -6.24 -11.79
N ALA A 225 8.62 -5.58 -11.26
CA ALA A 225 8.78 -4.13 -11.35
C ALA A 225 9.53 -3.69 -12.61
N TYR A 226 9.54 -2.37 -12.88
CA TYR A 226 10.20 -1.78 -14.03
C TYR A 226 11.71 -1.60 -13.87
N ASN A 227 12.16 -1.33 -12.64
CA ASN A 227 13.54 -0.92 -12.32
C ASN A 227 14.53 -2.06 -12.46
N LEU A 228 15.82 -1.67 -12.44
CA LEU A 228 16.91 -2.61 -12.27
C LEU A 228 17.20 -2.83 -10.78
N VAL A 229 17.71 -4.00 -10.45
CA VAL A 229 18.31 -4.32 -9.16
C VAL A 229 19.67 -4.95 -9.42
N ASN A 230 20.71 -4.30 -8.91
CA ASN A 230 22.10 -4.74 -9.06
C ASN A 230 22.52 -5.02 -10.51
N GLY A 231 21.98 -4.24 -11.46
CA GLY A 231 22.34 -4.27 -12.87
C GLY A 231 21.40 -5.10 -13.76
N GLU A 232 20.41 -5.79 -13.20
CA GLU A 232 19.46 -6.60 -13.95
C GLU A 232 18.03 -6.02 -13.83
N TYR A 233 17.28 -5.92 -14.92
CA TYR A 233 15.87 -5.55 -14.86
C TYR A 233 15.07 -6.59 -14.07
N CYS A 234 14.11 -6.18 -13.27
CA CYS A 234 13.30 -7.10 -12.45
C CYS A 234 12.61 -8.17 -13.29
N SER A 235 12.20 -7.85 -14.53
CA SER A 235 11.60 -8.78 -15.47
C SER A 235 12.59 -9.81 -16.06
N ASP A 236 13.89 -9.54 -15.99
CA ASP A 236 14.99 -10.35 -16.56
C ASP A 236 15.97 -10.84 -15.48
N SER A 237 15.64 -10.66 -14.20
CA SER A 237 16.52 -11.06 -13.10
C SER A 237 16.23 -12.48 -12.64
N SER A 238 17.11 -13.42 -13.06
CA SER A 238 17.03 -14.81 -12.59
C SER A 238 17.23 -14.92 -11.07
N TRP A 239 17.98 -13.98 -10.47
CA TRP A 239 18.12 -13.92 -9.01
C TRP A 239 16.77 -13.66 -8.35
N LEU A 240 16.04 -12.60 -8.75
CA LEU A 240 14.73 -12.29 -8.16
C LEU A 240 13.69 -13.37 -8.44
N LEU A 241 13.55 -13.78 -9.72
CA LEU A 241 12.40 -14.59 -10.14
C LEU A 241 12.62 -16.09 -9.94
N ASN A 242 13.81 -16.62 -10.33
CA ASN A 242 14.07 -18.05 -10.19
C ASN A 242 14.65 -18.40 -8.81
N THR A 243 15.64 -17.62 -8.31
CA THR A 243 16.33 -17.99 -7.07
C THR A 243 15.51 -17.62 -5.85
N VAL A 244 15.12 -16.35 -5.71
CA VAL A 244 14.38 -15.86 -4.54
C VAL A 244 12.95 -16.35 -4.54
N LEU A 245 12.17 -15.93 -5.54
CA LEU A 245 10.72 -16.14 -5.55
C LEU A 245 10.35 -17.60 -5.73
N LYS A 246 10.82 -18.24 -6.83
CA LYS A 246 10.44 -19.61 -7.17
C LYS A 246 11.29 -20.66 -6.44
N GLY A 247 12.56 -20.35 -6.13
CA GLY A 247 13.48 -21.25 -5.44
C GLY A 247 13.30 -21.23 -3.93
N ASP A 248 13.76 -20.14 -3.28
CA ASP A 248 13.79 -20.06 -1.81
C ASP A 248 12.38 -20.04 -1.19
N TRP A 249 11.49 -19.20 -1.73
CA TRP A 249 10.11 -19.10 -1.25
C TRP A 249 9.18 -20.16 -1.83
N ARG A 250 9.64 -20.93 -2.84
CA ARG A 250 8.85 -21.97 -3.50
C ARG A 250 7.49 -21.47 -4.00
N TYR A 251 7.45 -20.21 -4.47
CA TYR A 251 6.22 -19.61 -4.98
C TYR A 251 5.65 -20.41 -6.16
N PRO A 252 4.41 -20.94 -6.05
CA PRO A 252 3.86 -21.84 -7.05
C PRO A 252 3.07 -21.13 -8.14
N GLY A 253 2.69 -19.85 -7.96
CA GLY A 253 1.93 -19.07 -8.93
C GLY A 253 2.78 -18.56 -10.09
N TRP A 254 2.17 -17.78 -11.00
CA TRP A 254 2.89 -17.20 -12.12
C TRP A 254 3.40 -15.78 -11.84
N VAL A 255 4.40 -15.37 -12.61
CA VAL A 255 4.94 -14.00 -12.62
C VAL A 255 4.52 -13.34 -13.92
N MET A 256 3.80 -12.21 -13.82
CA MET A 256 3.49 -11.36 -14.98
C MET A 256 4.44 -10.17 -15.04
N SER A 257 4.63 -9.60 -16.22
CA SER A 257 5.31 -8.33 -16.38
C SER A 257 4.44 -7.17 -15.92
N ASP A 258 5.05 -6.06 -15.49
CA ASP A 258 4.40 -4.76 -15.60
C ASP A 258 4.31 -4.35 -17.09
N TRP A 259 3.45 -3.39 -17.43
CA TRP A 259 3.11 -3.00 -18.80
C TRP A 259 4.28 -2.27 -19.49
N GLY A 260 4.88 -2.90 -20.53
CA GLY A 260 6.07 -2.37 -21.19
C GLY A 260 7.39 -2.73 -20.47
N ALA A 261 7.40 -3.74 -19.60
CA ALA A 261 8.58 -4.15 -18.84
C ALA A 261 9.38 -5.29 -19.48
N VAL A 262 8.89 -5.94 -20.53
CA VAL A 262 9.58 -7.06 -21.17
C VAL A 262 10.62 -6.54 -22.15
N ARG A 263 11.86 -7.04 -22.03
CA ARG A 263 13.02 -6.58 -22.82
C ARG A 263 13.44 -7.53 -23.92
N SER A 264 13.21 -8.82 -23.73
CA SER A 264 13.56 -9.87 -24.69
C SER A 264 12.79 -11.14 -24.40
N VAL A 265 12.85 -12.12 -25.29
CA VAL A 265 12.32 -13.46 -25.09
C VAL A 265 13.02 -14.19 -23.92
N ASP A 266 14.29 -13.81 -23.61
CA ASP A 266 15.08 -14.45 -22.56
C ASP A 266 14.53 -14.18 -21.15
N CYS A 267 13.66 -13.15 -20.97
CA CYS A 267 12.90 -12.93 -19.74
C CYS A 267 12.12 -14.20 -19.32
N ALA A 268 11.66 -15.00 -20.27
CA ALA A 268 11.04 -16.28 -19.96
C ALA A 268 11.99 -17.22 -19.20
N MET A 269 13.23 -17.36 -19.63
CA MET A 269 14.23 -18.21 -18.96
C MET A 269 14.68 -17.61 -17.62
N ALA A 270 14.62 -16.29 -17.49
CA ALA A 270 14.89 -15.60 -16.21
C ALA A 270 13.78 -15.80 -15.17
N GLY A 271 12.61 -16.34 -15.58
CA GLY A 271 11.53 -16.69 -14.66
C GLY A 271 10.22 -15.95 -14.87
N LEU A 272 10.13 -15.05 -15.86
CA LEU A 272 8.88 -14.37 -16.21
C LEU A 272 7.93 -15.35 -16.91
N ASP A 273 6.65 -15.40 -16.50
CA ASP A 273 5.68 -16.38 -17.01
C ASP A 273 4.66 -15.79 -17.98
N GLN A 274 4.44 -14.46 -17.94
CA GLN A 274 3.44 -13.80 -18.77
C GLN A 274 3.88 -12.39 -19.15
N GLN A 275 3.75 -12.05 -20.45
CA GLN A 275 3.94 -10.71 -20.98
C GLN A 275 2.58 -10.00 -21.01
N SER A 276 2.38 -9.01 -20.13
CA SER A 276 1.11 -8.29 -20.00
C SER A 276 1.19 -6.90 -20.63
N GLY A 277 0.08 -6.47 -21.28
CA GLY A 277 0.06 -5.22 -22.01
C GLY A 277 1.10 -5.19 -23.14
N ASP A 278 1.24 -6.29 -23.87
CA ASP A 278 2.29 -6.61 -24.81
C ASP A 278 2.50 -5.58 -25.92
N GLN A 279 1.47 -4.80 -26.28
CA GLN A 279 1.58 -3.71 -27.27
C GLN A 279 2.40 -2.50 -26.77
N LEU A 280 2.79 -2.45 -25.50
CA LEU A 280 3.64 -1.39 -24.95
C LEU A 280 5.13 -1.77 -24.94
N ASP A 281 5.44 -3.05 -25.17
CA ASP A 281 6.80 -3.53 -25.37
C ASP A 281 7.28 -3.24 -26.80
N ALA A 282 8.57 -3.37 -27.03
CA ALA A 282 9.14 -3.20 -28.38
C ALA A 282 8.67 -4.28 -29.36
N GLU A 283 8.30 -5.45 -28.82
CA GLU A 283 7.84 -6.61 -29.57
C GLU A 283 7.00 -7.51 -28.65
N VAL A 284 6.10 -8.31 -29.21
CA VAL A 284 5.40 -9.37 -28.50
C VAL A 284 6.35 -10.56 -28.36
N PHE A 285 7.24 -10.49 -27.38
CA PHE A 285 8.33 -11.46 -27.21
C PHE A 285 7.83 -12.88 -26.89
N PHE A 286 6.66 -13.01 -26.24
CA PHE A 286 6.11 -14.29 -25.85
C PHE A 286 5.15 -14.91 -26.88
N ASP A 287 5.15 -14.36 -28.11
CA ASP A 287 4.50 -14.95 -29.27
C ASP A 287 5.54 -15.55 -30.25
N GLN A 288 5.77 -14.93 -31.39
CA GLN A 288 6.63 -15.50 -32.45
C GLN A 288 8.08 -15.72 -32.00
N PRO A 289 8.76 -14.80 -31.27
CA PRO A 289 10.12 -15.08 -30.78
C PRO A 289 10.18 -16.29 -29.84
N LEU A 290 9.20 -16.46 -28.96
CA LEU A 290 9.15 -17.62 -28.05
C LEU A 290 8.86 -18.91 -28.81
N ARG A 291 7.97 -18.88 -29.80
CA ARG A 291 7.68 -20.02 -30.70
C ARG A 291 8.96 -20.53 -31.36
N GLU A 292 9.75 -19.65 -31.94
CA GLU A 292 11.01 -20.01 -32.61
C GLU A 292 12.01 -20.69 -31.66
N LYS A 293 12.10 -20.23 -30.45
CA LYS A 293 12.92 -20.83 -29.39
C LYS A 293 12.41 -22.23 -29.00
N VAL A 294 11.11 -22.38 -28.80
CA VAL A 294 10.45 -23.64 -28.43
C VAL A 294 10.62 -24.72 -29.51
N GLU A 295 10.53 -24.34 -30.79
CA GLU A 295 10.70 -25.24 -31.90
C GLU A 295 12.16 -25.73 -32.09
N GLN A 296 13.12 -24.91 -31.61
CA GLN A 296 14.55 -25.19 -31.78
C GLN A 296 15.19 -25.93 -30.60
N ASP A 297 14.70 -25.73 -29.37
CA ASP A 297 15.31 -26.28 -28.15
C ASP A 297 14.26 -26.81 -27.16
N PRO A 298 14.30 -28.11 -26.81
CA PRO A 298 13.40 -28.70 -25.83
C PRO A 298 13.38 -28.03 -24.44
N LYS A 299 14.44 -27.33 -24.06
CA LYS A 299 14.47 -26.57 -22.80
C LYS A 299 13.45 -25.44 -22.80
N TRP A 300 13.28 -24.77 -23.94
CA TRP A 300 12.28 -23.73 -24.10
C TRP A 300 10.86 -24.27 -24.10
N ALA A 301 10.67 -25.47 -24.70
CA ALA A 301 9.38 -26.18 -24.65
C ALA A 301 9.00 -26.52 -23.18
N ALA A 302 9.95 -27.04 -22.40
CA ALA A 302 9.74 -27.33 -20.99
C ALA A 302 9.48 -26.04 -20.17
N ARG A 303 10.13 -24.93 -20.53
CA ARG A 303 9.89 -23.65 -19.88
C ARG A 303 8.50 -23.09 -20.21
N LEU A 304 8.05 -23.18 -21.46
CA LEU A 304 6.68 -22.78 -21.83
C LEU A 304 5.64 -23.63 -21.08
N ASP A 305 5.90 -24.93 -20.93
CA ASP A 305 5.04 -25.81 -20.15
C ASP A 305 4.97 -25.39 -18.66
N ASP A 306 6.08 -25.01 -18.03
CA ASP A 306 6.09 -24.48 -16.67
C ASP A 306 5.34 -23.15 -16.56
N MET A 307 5.49 -22.22 -17.53
CA MET A 307 4.75 -20.94 -17.56
C MET A 307 3.23 -21.20 -17.56
N VAL A 308 2.77 -22.01 -18.47
CA VAL A 308 1.35 -22.36 -18.61
C VAL A 308 0.84 -23.14 -17.39
N HIS A 309 1.63 -24.09 -16.88
CA HIS A 309 1.28 -24.84 -15.67
C HIS A 309 1.02 -23.92 -14.47
N ARG A 310 1.89 -22.94 -14.22
CA ARG A 310 1.75 -21.97 -13.13
C ARG A 310 0.48 -21.13 -13.25
N ILE A 311 0.16 -20.66 -14.46
CA ILE A 311 -1.09 -19.93 -14.73
C ILE A 311 -2.29 -20.84 -14.41
N LEU A 312 -2.38 -22.02 -15.02
CA LEU A 312 -3.49 -22.95 -14.83
C LEU A 312 -3.65 -23.37 -13.36
N ARG A 313 -2.53 -23.70 -12.71
CA ARG A 313 -2.51 -24.04 -11.29
C ARG A 313 -3.15 -22.96 -10.43
N SER A 314 -2.79 -21.71 -10.65
CA SER A 314 -3.34 -20.59 -9.88
C SER A 314 -4.84 -20.42 -10.12
N LEU A 315 -5.32 -20.58 -11.36
CA LEU A 315 -6.75 -20.53 -11.66
C LEU A 315 -7.54 -21.64 -10.93
N PHE A 316 -6.96 -22.83 -10.81
CA PHE A 316 -7.56 -23.91 -10.02
C PHE A 316 -7.47 -23.61 -8.50
N ALA A 317 -6.33 -23.16 -8.01
CA ALA A 317 -6.10 -22.93 -6.59
C ALA A 317 -7.02 -21.83 -6.01
N VAL A 318 -7.29 -20.79 -6.78
CA VAL A 318 -8.23 -19.71 -6.40
C VAL A 318 -9.70 -20.13 -6.62
N GLY A 319 -9.94 -21.28 -7.29
CA GLY A 319 -11.29 -21.80 -7.55
C GLY A 319 -11.98 -21.14 -8.75
N LEU A 320 -11.26 -20.38 -9.57
CA LEU A 320 -11.82 -19.70 -10.74
C LEU A 320 -12.32 -20.68 -11.80
N MET A 321 -11.63 -21.82 -11.97
CA MET A 321 -12.04 -22.88 -12.91
C MET A 321 -13.30 -23.61 -12.47
N ASP A 322 -13.58 -23.70 -11.18
CA ASP A 322 -14.74 -24.39 -10.62
C ASP A 322 -15.94 -23.45 -10.49
N ARG A 323 -15.68 -22.17 -10.29
CA ARG A 323 -16.67 -21.09 -10.16
C ARG A 323 -16.34 -19.93 -11.09
N PRO A 324 -16.59 -20.09 -12.39
CA PRO A 324 -16.32 -19.02 -13.37
C PRO A 324 -16.98 -17.72 -12.98
N VAL A 325 -16.33 -16.62 -13.32
CA VAL A 325 -16.83 -15.29 -13.03
C VAL A 325 -18.09 -15.02 -13.86
N GLN A 326 -19.09 -14.46 -13.22
CA GLN A 326 -20.33 -13.98 -13.84
C GLN A 326 -20.68 -12.63 -13.24
N ALA A 327 -21.03 -11.68 -14.10
CA ALA A 327 -21.49 -10.37 -13.64
C ALA A 327 -22.77 -10.51 -12.80
N GLY A 328 -22.86 -9.73 -11.73
CA GLY A 328 -23.94 -9.80 -10.77
C GLY A 328 -24.19 -8.47 -10.04
N PRO A 329 -25.17 -8.44 -9.14
CA PRO A 329 -25.44 -7.25 -8.33
C PRO A 329 -24.32 -7.00 -7.30
N ILE A 330 -24.09 -5.73 -7.00
CA ILE A 330 -23.10 -5.27 -6.01
C ILE A 330 -23.85 -4.49 -4.93
N ASP A 331 -23.58 -4.80 -3.66
CA ASP A 331 -24.09 -4.04 -2.52
C ASP A 331 -23.16 -2.84 -2.20
N TYR A 332 -23.25 -1.82 -3.04
CA TYR A 332 -22.47 -0.59 -2.87
C TYR A 332 -22.73 0.13 -1.55
N ALA A 333 -23.91 -0.06 -0.93
CA ALA A 333 -24.23 0.59 0.33
C ALA A 333 -23.38 0.02 1.48
N SER A 334 -23.32 -1.31 1.60
CA SER A 334 -22.45 -1.94 2.61
C SER A 334 -20.98 -1.71 2.36
N HIS A 335 -20.56 -1.67 1.09
CA HIS A 335 -19.17 -1.36 0.71
C HIS A 335 -18.80 0.09 1.09
N ALA A 336 -19.68 1.05 0.85
CA ALA A 336 -19.46 2.45 1.25
C ALA A 336 -19.40 2.62 2.77
N ASP A 337 -20.18 1.84 3.53
CA ASP A 337 -20.10 1.87 4.99
C ASP A 337 -18.76 1.33 5.52
N LEU A 338 -18.24 0.25 4.95
CA LEU A 338 -16.88 -0.22 5.31
C LEU A 338 -15.80 0.77 4.87
N SER A 339 -15.94 1.39 3.69
CA SER A 339 -15.03 2.46 3.24
C SER A 339 -15.00 3.62 4.25
N ARG A 340 -16.16 4.08 4.74
CA ARG A 340 -16.25 5.11 5.79
C ARG A 340 -15.57 4.67 7.09
N GLN A 341 -15.85 3.47 7.57
CA GLN A 341 -15.23 2.92 8.79
C GLN A 341 -13.72 2.83 8.65
N THR A 342 -13.23 2.37 7.49
CA THR A 342 -11.79 2.32 7.19
C THR A 342 -11.15 3.71 7.24
N ALA A 343 -11.83 4.75 6.71
CA ALA A 343 -11.36 6.12 6.79
C ALA A 343 -11.34 6.62 8.25
N GLU A 344 -12.41 6.40 9.02
CA GLU A 344 -12.51 6.76 10.43
C GLU A 344 -11.37 6.13 11.25
N ASP A 345 -11.10 4.86 11.03
CA ASP A 345 -10.05 4.10 11.72
C ASP A 345 -8.63 4.48 11.26
N GLY A 346 -8.49 4.99 10.04
CA GLY A 346 -7.22 5.37 9.43
C GLY A 346 -6.82 6.84 9.63
N ILE A 347 -7.76 7.73 9.95
CA ILE A 347 -7.45 9.14 10.25
C ILE A 347 -6.58 9.22 11.50
N VAL A 348 -5.44 9.94 11.39
CA VAL A 348 -4.46 10.09 12.46
C VAL A 348 -4.56 11.47 13.09
N LEU A 349 -4.78 11.56 14.39
CA LEU A 349 -4.70 12.81 15.15
C LEU A 349 -3.24 13.08 15.49
N LEU A 350 -2.64 14.10 14.83
CA LEU A 350 -1.23 14.44 14.98
C LEU A 350 -0.96 15.44 16.13
N ARG A 351 -1.88 16.36 16.35
CA ARG A 351 -1.78 17.37 17.41
C ARG A 351 -3.16 17.70 17.96
N ASN A 352 -3.27 17.89 19.28
CA ASN A 352 -4.51 18.29 19.94
C ASN A 352 -4.22 19.03 21.26
N GLU A 353 -3.82 20.28 21.13
CA GLU A 353 -3.52 21.15 22.28
C GLU A 353 -4.80 21.73 22.87
N ASN A 354 -4.84 21.82 24.19
CA ASN A 354 -5.95 22.42 24.95
C ASN A 354 -7.33 21.81 24.61
N ASN A 355 -7.37 20.54 24.19
CA ASN A 355 -8.58 19.86 23.75
C ASN A 355 -9.32 20.65 22.64
N ALA A 356 -8.58 21.15 21.65
CA ALA A 356 -9.16 21.83 20.49
C ALA A 356 -10.12 20.93 19.71
N LEU A 357 -9.88 19.62 19.74
CA LEU A 357 -10.75 18.55 19.28
C LEU A 357 -11.13 17.61 20.43
N PRO A 358 -12.36 17.02 20.42
CA PRO A 358 -13.42 17.23 19.45
C PRO A 358 -14.06 18.61 19.56
N LEU A 359 -14.71 19.06 18.45
CA LEU A 359 -15.43 20.32 18.39
C LEU A 359 -16.59 20.34 19.38
N SER A 360 -16.60 21.33 20.27
CA SER A 360 -17.64 21.55 21.27
C SER A 360 -18.74 22.47 20.75
N ALA A 361 -19.57 22.04 19.81
CA ALA A 361 -20.71 22.76 19.27
C ALA A 361 -20.41 24.27 18.99
N PRO A 362 -19.42 24.60 18.13
CA PRO A 362 -19.09 25.98 17.82
C PRO A 362 -20.26 26.68 17.12
N ARG A 363 -20.43 27.99 17.40
CA ARG A 363 -21.49 28.81 16.81
C ARG A 363 -21.20 29.18 15.35
N SER A 364 -19.93 29.29 14.99
CA SER A 364 -19.52 29.60 13.62
C SER A 364 -18.20 28.96 13.26
N ILE A 365 -18.11 28.49 12.01
CA ILE A 365 -16.96 27.79 11.46
C ILE A 365 -16.58 28.40 10.12
N ALA A 366 -15.29 28.73 9.96
CA ALA A 366 -14.71 29.04 8.66
C ALA A 366 -14.08 27.78 8.06
N ILE A 367 -14.52 27.40 6.87
CA ILE A 367 -13.94 26.30 6.07
C ILE A 367 -13.08 26.91 4.99
N ILE A 368 -11.81 26.48 4.91
CA ILE A 368 -10.81 27.12 4.05
C ILE A 368 -10.04 26.06 3.27
N GLY A 369 -9.98 26.23 1.95
CA GLY A 369 -9.15 25.43 1.05
C GLY A 369 -9.66 24.01 0.75
N GLY A 370 -8.80 23.20 0.14
CA GLY A 370 -8.94 21.73 -0.06
C GLY A 370 -10.07 21.27 -0.96
N MET A 371 -10.76 22.16 -1.70
CA MET A 371 -11.98 21.80 -2.45
C MET A 371 -13.04 21.09 -1.59
N SER A 372 -13.05 21.36 -0.29
CA SER A 372 -13.87 20.68 0.73
C SER A 372 -15.39 20.75 0.50
N GLU A 373 -15.86 21.70 -0.34
CA GLU A 373 -17.26 21.77 -0.81
C GLU A 373 -17.62 20.67 -1.80
N PHE A 374 -16.64 20.17 -2.56
CA PHE A 374 -16.86 19.26 -3.68
C PHE A 374 -16.55 17.81 -3.33
N GLY A 375 -15.58 17.58 -2.45
CA GLY A 375 -15.20 16.22 -2.10
C GLY A 375 -13.86 16.10 -1.40
N VAL A 376 -13.33 14.86 -1.34
CA VAL A 376 -12.02 14.51 -0.81
C VAL A 376 -11.06 14.10 -1.92
N LEU A 377 -9.78 14.45 -1.77
CA LEU A 377 -8.75 14.19 -2.77
C LEU A 377 -8.53 12.68 -2.97
N ALA A 378 -8.25 12.29 -4.22
CA ALA A 378 -7.89 10.94 -4.62
C ALA A 378 -6.49 10.90 -5.23
N GLY A 379 -5.76 9.80 -5.04
CA GLY A 379 -4.50 9.54 -5.74
C GLY A 379 -4.69 9.30 -7.24
N GLY A 380 -3.65 9.56 -8.03
CA GLY A 380 -3.69 9.44 -9.48
C GLY A 380 -2.96 8.20 -10.01
N GLY A 381 -3.05 7.98 -11.32
CA GLY A 381 -2.37 6.86 -12.01
C GLY A 381 -3.26 5.64 -12.22
N SER A 382 -2.66 4.46 -12.32
CA SER A 382 -3.39 3.21 -12.54
C SER A 382 -4.35 2.85 -11.40
N SER A 383 -4.06 3.32 -10.18
CA SER A 383 -4.92 3.12 -9.00
C SER A 383 -6.11 4.08 -8.89
N TYR A 384 -6.29 4.99 -9.84
CA TYR A 384 -7.43 5.89 -9.82
C TYR A 384 -8.77 5.16 -10.02
N VAL A 385 -9.72 5.41 -9.12
CA VAL A 385 -11.06 4.82 -9.15
C VAL A 385 -12.12 5.88 -9.51
N THR A 386 -12.96 5.58 -10.49
CA THR A 386 -14.19 6.34 -10.70
C THR A 386 -15.21 5.92 -9.66
N ALA A 387 -15.54 6.81 -8.71
CA ALA A 387 -16.54 6.51 -7.69
C ALA A 387 -17.91 6.23 -8.31
N ILE A 388 -18.73 5.42 -7.62
CA ILE A 388 -20.07 5.03 -8.10
C ILE A 388 -20.98 6.25 -8.45
N ASP A 389 -20.80 7.34 -7.69
CA ASP A 389 -21.56 8.59 -7.88
C ASP A 389 -20.85 9.58 -8.85
N GLY A 390 -19.80 9.12 -9.51
CA GLY A 390 -18.94 9.96 -10.37
C GLY A 390 -17.94 10.81 -9.54
N PRO A 391 -17.17 11.68 -10.18
CA PRO A 391 -16.29 12.61 -9.50
C PRO A 391 -17.06 13.81 -8.92
N GLY A 392 -16.67 14.27 -7.75
CA GLY A 392 -17.15 15.54 -7.19
C GLY A 392 -16.63 16.73 -8.02
N ILE A 393 -15.33 16.73 -8.31
CA ILE A 393 -14.68 17.67 -9.23
C ILE A 393 -13.45 17.01 -9.87
N GLN A 394 -13.13 17.43 -11.09
CA GLN A 394 -11.93 17.06 -11.84
C GLN A 394 -11.14 18.31 -12.21
N ILE A 395 -9.87 18.35 -11.88
CA ILE A 395 -8.99 19.49 -12.13
C ILE A 395 -7.82 19.03 -13.00
N PRO A 396 -7.65 19.57 -14.23
CA PRO A 396 -6.49 19.26 -15.05
C PRO A 396 -5.20 19.59 -14.30
N ALA A 397 -4.30 18.62 -14.19
CA ALA A 397 -2.98 18.79 -13.61
C ALA A 397 -1.94 19.04 -14.71
N MET A 398 -0.88 19.78 -14.37
CA MET A 398 0.22 20.04 -15.32
C MET A 398 0.98 18.73 -15.63
N GLY A 399 1.43 18.61 -16.88
CA GLY A 399 2.25 17.51 -17.36
C GLY A 399 1.45 16.31 -17.85
N VAL A 400 2.20 15.27 -18.22
CA VAL A 400 1.67 14.02 -18.76
C VAL A 400 2.27 12.83 -18.00
N SER A 401 1.57 11.72 -18.03
CA SER A 401 2.09 10.45 -17.49
C SER A 401 3.25 9.90 -18.34
N ALA A 402 3.91 8.84 -17.87
CA ALA A 402 4.97 8.14 -18.60
C ALA A 402 4.56 7.68 -20.02
N VAL A 403 3.28 7.55 -20.27
CA VAL A 403 2.70 7.16 -21.58
C VAL A 403 2.03 8.31 -22.31
N GLY A 404 2.33 9.56 -21.94
CA GLY A 404 1.90 10.77 -22.66
C GLY A 404 0.44 11.19 -22.45
N VAL A 405 -0.26 10.67 -21.45
CA VAL A 405 -1.65 11.03 -21.13
C VAL A 405 -1.68 12.24 -20.20
N PRO A 406 -2.51 13.27 -20.48
CA PRO A 406 -2.72 14.38 -19.55
C PRO A 406 -3.18 13.87 -18.19
N ARG A 407 -2.66 14.47 -17.11
CA ARG A 407 -3.02 14.13 -15.74
C ARG A 407 -4.22 14.94 -15.28
N THR A 408 -5.00 14.34 -14.40
CA THR A 408 -6.17 14.98 -13.79
C THR A 408 -6.21 14.65 -12.31
N MET A 409 -6.26 15.66 -11.47
CA MET A 409 -6.59 15.51 -10.05
C MET A 409 -8.09 15.31 -9.92
N ILE A 410 -8.48 14.38 -9.07
CA ILE A 410 -9.87 13.99 -8.88
C ILE A 410 -10.21 14.03 -7.40
N TYR A 411 -11.40 14.53 -7.09
CA TYR A 411 -11.99 14.51 -5.78
C TYR A 411 -13.22 13.59 -5.81
N HIS A 412 -13.28 12.65 -4.88
CA HIS A 412 -14.48 11.82 -4.71
C HIS A 412 -15.64 12.63 -4.14
N PRO A 413 -16.91 12.36 -4.52
CA PRO A 413 -18.05 13.20 -4.17
C PRO A 413 -18.51 13.03 -2.72
N SER A 414 -17.62 13.26 -1.78
CA SER A 414 -17.85 13.18 -0.33
C SER A 414 -17.36 14.47 0.33
N SER A 415 -18.22 15.50 0.31
CA SER A 415 -17.89 16.84 0.79
C SER A 415 -17.72 16.90 2.31
N PRO A 416 -16.51 17.20 2.84
CA PRO A 416 -16.32 17.45 4.28
C PRO A 416 -17.18 18.61 4.78
N TYR A 417 -17.34 19.66 3.98
CA TYR A 417 -18.22 20.78 4.31
C TYR A 417 -19.67 20.35 4.49
N ALA A 418 -20.23 19.59 3.56
CA ALA A 418 -21.62 19.11 3.66
C ALA A 418 -21.80 18.19 4.86
N ALA A 419 -20.84 17.31 5.14
CA ALA A 419 -20.86 16.41 6.29
C ALA A 419 -20.80 17.16 7.62
N LEU A 420 -19.93 18.18 7.74
CA LEU A 420 -19.84 19.04 8.94
C LEU A 420 -21.13 19.83 9.16
N ARG A 421 -21.73 20.37 8.11
CA ARG A 421 -23.04 21.05 8.22
C ARG A 421 -24.14 20.14 8.70
N ALA A 422 -24.17 18.90 8.25
CA ALA A 422 -25.14 17.91 8.72
C ALA A 422 -24.90 17.52 10.19
N ALA A 423 -23.64 17.43 10.62
CA ALA A 423 -23.26 17.09 11.99
C ALA A 423 -23.46 18.26 12.99
N LEU A 424 -23.35 19.51 12.52
CA LEU A 424 -23.43 20.74 13.33
C LEU A 424 -24.47 21.72 12.75
N PRO A 425 -25.76 21.36 12.75
CA PRO A 425 -26.80 22.12 12.03
C PRO A 425 -27.06 23.53 12.59
N ASP A 426 -26.68 23.78 13.85
CA ASP A 426 -26.85 25.08 14.52
C ASP A 426 -25.67 26.04 14.30
N ALA A 427 -24.58 25.58 13.66
CA ALA A 427 -23.42 26.39 13.39
C ALA A 427 -23.58 27.19 12.09
N GLU A 428 -23.11 28.44 12.09
CA GLU A 428 -22.95 29.25 10.86
C GLU A 428 -21.66 28.87 10.14
N PHE A 429 -21.74 28.62 8.84
CA PHE A 429 -20.57 28.26 8.03
C PHE A 429 -20.21 29.38 7.06
N GLN A 430 -18.93 29.72 7.00
CA GLN A 430 -18.34 30.57 5.99
C GLN A 430 -17.28 29.76 5.23
N ILE A 431 -17.18 29.99 3.92
CA ILE A 431 -16.27 29.24 3.06
C ILE A 431 -15.32 30.21 2.35
N ASN A 432 -14.07 29.79 2.18
CA ASN A 432 -13.08 30.47 1.37
C ASN A 432 -12.19 29.43 0.67
N ASP A 433 -11.90 29.62 -0.62
CA ASP A 433 -11.09 28.70 -1.40
C ASP A 433 -9.59 28.67 -1.00
N GLY A 434 -9.15 29.59 -0.17
CA GLY A 434 -7.75 29.69 0.28
C GLY A 434 -6.81 30.31 -0.76
N ALA A 435 -7.29 30.71 -1.93
CA ALA A 435 -6.44 31.25 -2.99
C ALA A 435 -5.71 32.53 -2.59
N TYR A 436 -6.32 33.32 -1.73
CA TYR A 436 -5.74 34.56 -1.19
C TYR A 436 -5.65 34.48 0.34
N PRO A 437 -4.45 34.27 0.92
CA PRO A 437 -4.27 34.12 2.36
C PRO A 437 -4.88 35.26 3.21
N ALA A 438 -4.82 36.51 2.72
CA ALA A 438 -5.40 37.66 3.43
C ALA A 438 -6.94 37.59 3.48
N ALA A 439 -7.59 37.17 2.40
CA ALA A 439 -9.04 36.98 2.39
C ALA A 439 -9.49 35.81 3.24
N ALA A 440 -8.73 34.72 3.25
CA ALA A 440 -8.96 33.57 4.11
C ALA A 440 -8.81 33.94 5.61
N ALA A 441 -7.79 34.71 5.94
CA ALA A 441 -7.55 35.23 7.28
C ALA A 441 -8.70 36.15 7.76
N ASP A 442 -9.23 36.99 6.87
CA ASP A 442 -10.38 37.86 7.19
C ASP A 442 -11.63 37.02 7.50
N VAL A 443 -11.92 35.97 6.69
CA VAL A 443 -13.03 35.05 6.96
C VAL A 443 -12.81 34.30 8.29
N ALA A 444 -11.61 33.78 8.53
CA ALA A 444 -11.26 33.07 9.75
C ALA A 444 -11.41 33.92 10.99
N SER A 445 -11.07 35.24 10.91
CA SER A 445 -11.13 36.16 12.06
C SER A 445 -12.55 36.38 12.59
N ARG A 446 -13.57 36.13 11.78
CA ARG A 446 -14.99 36.29 12.11
C ARG A 446 -15.66 35.01 12.61
N ALA A 447 -14.97 33.87 12.50
CA ALA A 447 -15.49 32.59 12.96
C ALA A 447 -14.96 32.22 14.35
N GLU A 448 -15.71 31.40 15.07
CA GLU A 448 -15.25 30.84 16.34
C GLU A 448 -14.15 29.81 16.15
N VAL A 449 -14.22 29.03 15.08
CA VAL A 449 -13.23 28.01 14.69
C VAL A 449 -12.92 28.17 13.19
N ALA A 450 -11.65 28.04 12.82
CA ALA A 450 -11.24 27.91 11.42
C ALA A 450 -10.73 26.49 11.16
N ILE A 451 -11.16 25.89 10.04
CA ILE A 451 -10.69 24.57 9.58
C ILE A 451 -10.05 24.76 8.21
N VAL A 452 -8.76 24.51 8.12
CA VAL A 452 -8.00 24.58 6.86
C VAL A 452 -7.80 23.18 6.33
N PHE A 453 -8.32 22.91 5.14
CA PHE A 453 -8.03 21.69 4.39
C PHE A 453 -6.80 21.95 3.51
N ALA A 454 -5.74 21.20 3.77
CA ALA A 454 -4.50 21.30 3.03
C ALA A 454 -4.20 19.99 2.28
N THR A 455 -3.86 20.11 1.01
CA THR A 455 -3.82 18.97 0.09
C THR A 455 -2.46 18.83 -0.57
N GLN A 456 -1.99 17.58 -0.74
CA GLN A 456 -0.87 17.25 -1.59
C GLN A 456 -1.26 16.07 -2.48
N TRP A 457 -1.44 16.34 -3.77
CA TRP A 457 -1.76 15.29 -4.74
C TRP A 457 -0.51 14.53 -5.16
N THR A 458 -0.59 13.20 -5.10
CA THR A 458 0.44 12.27 -5.57
C THR A 458 -0.12 11.32 -6.61
N THR A 459 0.72 10.84 -7.51
CA THR A 459 0.31 10.02 -8.64
C THR A 459 1.43 9.12 -9.12
N GLU A 460 1.08 8.01 -9.73
CA GLU A 460 1.98 7.19 -10.50
C GLU A 460 2.77 8.01 -11.54
N SER A 461 4.00 7.61 -11.80
CA SER A 461 4.97 8.17 -12.75
C SER A 461 5.61 9.50 -12.34
N VAL A 462 5.34 10.04 -11.16
CA VAL A 462 5.95 11.28 -10.67
C VAL A 462 6.05 11.26 -9.16
N ASP A 463 7.26 11.51 -8.67
CA ASP A 463 7.50 11.81 -7.27
C ASP A 463 7.26 13.29 -6.98
N VAL A 464 6.93 13.61 -5.72
CA VAL A 464 6.93 15.00 -5.28
C VAL A 464 8.39 15.49 -5.15
N PRO A 465 8.70 16.72 -5.57
CA PRO A 465 10.08 17.21 -5.57
C PRO A 465 10.66 17.38 -4.16
N ASP A 466 9.81 17.73 -3.22
CA ASP A 466 10.10 17.86 -1.81
C ASP A 466 8.85 17.54 -0.98
N LEU A 467 8.95 17.64 0.34
CA LEU A 467 7.84 17.34 1.26
C LEU A 467 7.04 18.58 1.68
N SER A 468 7.20 19.73 1.04
CA SER A 468 6.41 20.93 1.32
C SER A 468 4.98 20.78 0.79
N LEU A 469 4.02 21.43 1.42
CA LEU A 469 2.68 21.57 0.87
C LEU A 469 2.73 22.47 -0.39
N PRO A 470 2.15 22.02 -1.52
CA PRO A 470 2.18 22.79 -2.76
C PRO A 470 1.34 24.08 -2.69
N ASN A 471 1.54 24.97 -3.68
CA ASN A 471 0.69 26.15 -3.92
C ASN A 471 0.64 27.16 -2.76
N GLY A 472 1.70 27.27 -1.94
CA GLY A 472 1.79 28.26 -0.85
C GLY A 472 0.85 27.97 0.33
N GLN A 473 0.40 26.74 0.50
CA GLN A 473 -0.51 26.36 1.59
C GLN A 473 0.10 26.55 2.98
N ASP A 474 1.41 26.44 3.12
CA ASP A 474 2.10 26.74 4.40
C ASP A 474 1.87 28.19 4.83
N GLU A 475 1.91 29.16 3.90
CA GLU A 475 1.64 30.57 4.20
C GLU A 475 0.15 30.82 4.42
N LEU A 476 -0.73 30.12 3.70
CA LEU A 476 -2.18 30.16 3.96
C LEU A 476 -2.49 29.75 5.41
N ILE A 477 -1.95 28.62 5.86
CA ILE A 477 -2.16 28.09 7.22
C ILE A 477 -1.67 29.11 8.24
N ARG A 478 -0.45 29.65 8.07
CA ARG A 478 0.08 30.69 8.97
C ARG A 478 -0.77 31.97 9.02
N ALA A 479 -1.27 32.40 7.87
CA ALA A 479 -2.13 33.59 7.81
C ALA A 479 -3.45 33.37 8.56
N VAL A 480 -4.07 32.20 8.39
CA VAL A 480 -5.30 31.81 9.07
C VAL A 480 -5.06 31.65 10.58
N ALA A 481 -3.98 30.96 10.99
CA ALA A 481 -3.64 30.73 12.40
C ALA A 481 -3.38 32.05 13.16
N ARG A 482 -2.70 33.00 12.51
CA ARG A 482 -2.53 34.36 13.09
C ARG A 482 -3.85 35.10 13.30
N ALA A 483 -4.84 34.85 12.44
CA ALA A 483 -6.15 35.51 12.50
C ALA A 483 -7.13 34.81 13.47
N ASN A 484 -7.00 33.50 13.61
CA ASN A 484 -7.86 32.68 14.47
C ASN A 484 -7.02 31.62 15.24
N PRO A 485 -6.84 31.78 16.57
CA PRO A 485 -6.05 30.85 17.39
C PRO A 485 -6.70 29.43 17.52
N ARG A 486 -7.96 29.28 17.11
CA ARG A 486 -8.65 27.99 17.07
C ARG A 486 -8.64 27.42 15.64
N THR A 487 -7.49 27.50 14.98
CA THR A 487 -7.31 26.95 13.64
C THR A 487 -6.96 25.47 13.73
N ILE A 488 -7.74 24.64 13.06
CA ILE A 488 -7.53 23.20 12.89
C ILE A 488 -7.07 22.95 11.47
N VAL A 489 -6.06 22.11 11.27
CA VAL A 489 -5.62 21.70 9.93
C VAL A 489 -6.02 20.27 9.67
N VAL A 490 -6.64 20.03 8.53
CA VAL A 490 -6.96 18.71 7.98
C VAL A 490 -6.05 18.52 6.77
N LEU A 491 -5.17 17.53 6.85
CA LEU A 491 -4.28 17.15 5.75
C LEU A 491 -4.93 16.04 4.92
N GLU A 492 -4.93 16.21 3.61
CA GLU A 492 -5.29 15.19 2.63
C GLU A 492 -4.07 14.93 1.74
N THR A 493 -3.20 13.99 2.17
CA THR A 493 -1.91 13.75 1.53
C THR A 493 -1.69 12.27 1.19
N GLY A 494 -0.83 12.00 0.21
CA GLY A 494 -0.48 10.63 -0.17
C GLY A 494 0.76 10.08 0.54
N GLY A 495 1.35 10.86 1.43
CA GLY A 495 2.56 10.55 2.20
C GLY A 495 2.89 11.68 3.18
N PRO A 496 4.06 11.65 3.82
CA PRO A 496 4.45 12.65 4.81
C PRO A 496 4.68 14.02 4.19
N VAL A 497 4.38 15.06 4.96
CA VAL A 497 4.65 16.46 4.61
C VAL A 497 5.36 17.18 5.76
N LEU A 498 6.16 18.19 5.42
CA LEU A 498 6.73 19.12 6.39
C LEU A 498 5.65 20.08 6.89
N MET A 499 5.71 20.45 8.17
CA MET A 499 4.73 21.34 8.81
C MET A 499 5.43 22.49 9.51
N PRO A 500 6.00 23.48 8.78
CA PRO A 500 6.73 24.59 9.38
C PRO A 500 5.83 25.57 10.18
N TRP A 501 4.54 25.32 10.18
CA TRP A 501 3.48 26.05 10.90
C TRP A 501 2.89 25.23 12.08
N LEU A 502 3.42 24.04 12.38
CA LEU A 502 2.82 23.12 13.36
C LEU A 502 2.58 23.78 14.73
N GLU A 503 3.50 24.62 15.20
CA GLU A 503 3.39 25.30 16.49
C GLU A 503 2.37 26.47 16.49
N ASP A 504 1.92 26.90 15.31
CA ASP A 504 0.96 28.00 15.17
C ASP A 504 -0.51 27.51 15.31
N VAL A 505 -0.76 26.19 15.29
CA VAL A 505 -2.11 25.63 15.29
C VAL A 505 -2.32 24.61 16.43
N PRO A 506 -3.48 24.64 17.13
CA PRO A 506 -3.73 23.74 18.25
C PRO A 506 -4.06 22.30 17.85
N ALA A 507 -4.54 22.05 16.63
CA ALA A 507 -4.91 20.71 16.21
C ALA A 507 -4.59 20.44 14.74
N VAL A 508 -4.13 19.20 14.47
CA VAL A 508 -3.84 18.70 13.13
C VAL A 508 -4.30 17.25 13.03
N ILE A 509 -5.04 16.92 11.98
CA ILE A 509 -5.34 15.55 11.60
C ILE A 509 -4.78 15.24 10.21
N GLU A 510 -4.26 14.02 10.03
CA GLU A 510 -3.93 13.45 8.71
C GLU A 510 -5.07 12.54 8.29
N ALA A 511 -5.80 12.95 7.26
CA ALA A 511 -6.95 12.22 6.74
C ALA A 511 -6.60 11.36 5.51
N TRP A 512 -5.38 11.48 4.99
CA TRP A 512 -4.93 10.79 3.79
C TRP A 512 -5.86 11.04 2.58
N TYR A 513 -5.97 10.10 1.65
CA TYR A 513 -7.05 10.08 0.66
C TYR A 513 -8.14 9.16 1.18
N SER A 514 -9.21 9.75 1.68
CA SER A 514 -10.19 9.09 2.56
C SER A 514 -11.28 8.29 1.81
N GLY A 515 -11.25 8.21 0.47
CA GLY A 515 -12.22 7.45 -0.32
C GLY A 515 -13.61 8.08 -0.44
N ASN A 516 -14.58 7.31 -0.96
CA ASN A 516 -15.89 7.83 -1.36
C ASN A 516 -16.81 8.28 -0.20
N ARG A 517 -16.47 8.00 1.06
CA ARG A 517 -17.18 8.47 2.27
C ARG A 517 -16.26 9.25 3.23
N GLY A 518 -15.14 9.75 2.69
CA GLY A 518 -14.11 10.42 3.48
C GLY A 518 -14.58 11.69 4.18
N GLY A 519 -15.42 12.50 3.53
CA GLY A 519 -15.96 13.72 4.16
C GLY A 519 -16.78 13.44 5.41
N GLU A 520 -17.55 12.36 5.42
CA GLU A 520 -18.30 11.91 6.60
C GLU A 520 -17.35 11.41 7.71
N ALA A 521 -16.31 10.66 7.35
CA ALA A 521 -15.31 10.17 8.29
C ALA A 521 -14.58 11.34 8.96
N ILE A 522 -14.13 12.32 8.19
CA ILE A 522 -13.49 13.54 8.70
C ILE A 522 -14.43 14.28 9.68
N ALA A 523 -15.70 14.47 9.30
CA ALA A 523 -16.67 15.13 10.17
C ALA A 523 -16.92 14.35 11.47
N ASN A 524 -17.00 13.01 11.42
CA ASN A 524 -17.19 12.16 12.59
C ASN A 524 -16.01 12.24 13.57
N ILE A 525 -14.77 12.32 13.06
CA ILE A 525 -13.57 12.55 13.89
C ILE A 525 -13.61 13.97 14.50
N LEU A 526 -13.78 15.02 13.68
CA LEU A 526 -13.76 16.40 14.15
C LEU A 526 -14.82 16.69 15.23
N THR A 527 -15.98 16.07 15.13
CA THR A 527 -17.10 16.27 16.08
C THR A 527 -17.08 15.31 17.29
N GLY A 528 -16.13 14.36 17.31
CA GLY A 528 -16.02 13.38 18.41
C GLY A 528 -17.05 12.27 18.39
N LYS A 529 -17.81 12.13 17.31
CA LYS A 529 -18.69 10.97 17.11
C LYS A 529 -17.88 9.67 17.05
N VAL A 530 -16.67 9.75 16.53
CA VAL A 530 -15.66 8.68 16.53
C VAL A 530 -14.38 9.24 17.14
N SER A 531 -13.77 8.51 18.08
CA SER A 531 -12.44 8.84 18.62
C SER A 531 -11.39 8.38 17.60
N PRO A 532 -10.42 9.23 17.22
CA PRO A 532 -9.36 8.85 16.31
C PRO A 532 -8.56 7.67 16.88
N SER A 533 -8.23 6.71 16.03
CA SER A 533 -7.46 5.51 16.40
C SER A 533 -6.32 5.20 15.42
N GLY A 534 -6.22 5.95 14.34
CA GLY A 534 -5.19 5.78 13.32
C GLY A 534 -3.77 5.97 13.88
N ARG A 535 -2.82 5.24 13.33
CA ARG A 535 -1.38 5.32 13.66
C ARG A 535 -0.58 5.46 12.37
N LEU A 536 0.42 6.35 12.37
CA LEU A 536 1.24 6.59 11.19
C LEU A 536 1.97 5.31 10.74
N PRO A 537 1.80 4.87 9.49
CA PRO A 537 2.53 3.74 8.92
C PRO A 537 3.86 4.19 8.28
N ILE A 538 4.19 5.46 8.39
CA ILE A 538 5.36 6.11 7.82
C ILE A 538 5.82 7.25 8.74
N THR A 539 7.14 7.42 8.88
CA THR A 539 7.76 8.50 9.64
C THR A 539 7.59 9.84 8.91
N PHE A 540 7.16 10.87 9.63
CA PHE A 540 7.16 12.26 9.15
C PHE A 540 8.47 12.93 9.57
N PRO A 541 9.38 13.26 8.63
CA PRO A 541 10.63 13.93 8.96
C PRO A 541 10.39 15.37 9.36
N ALA A 542 11.25 15.93 10.21
CA ALA A 542 11.27 17.36 10.50
C ALA A 542 11.97 18.19 9.41
N SER A 543 12.85 17.55 8.62
CA SER A 543 13.56 18.11 7.48
C SER A 543 13.93 17.01 6.49
N THR A 544 13.99 17.33 5.20
CA THR A 544 14.49 16.42 4.17
C THR A 544 15.95 16.02 4.39
N ASP A 545 16.74 16.82 5.13
CA ASP A 545 18.13 16.48 5.48
C ASP A 545 18.25 15.24 6.40
N GLN A 546 17.16 14.82 7.03
CA GLN A 546 17.12 13.59 7.85
C GLN A 546 16.95 12.33 7.01
N LEU A 547 16.63 12.47 5.72
CA LEU A 547 16.41 11.31 4.84
C LEU A 547 17.76 10.71 4.38
N PRO A 548 17.82 9.39 4.11
CA PRO A 548 19.01 8.76 3.53
C PRO A 548 19.47 9.41 2.22
N ARG A 549 18.51 9.95 1.48
CA ARG A 549 18.70 10.69 0.24
C ARG A 549 18.06 12.07 0.36
N PRO A 550 18.77 13.10 0.86
CA PRO A 550 18.19 14.45 1.00
C PRO A 550 17.69 15.02 -0.33
N GLN A 551 18.35 14.67 -1.43
CA GLN A 551 17.90 15.01 -2.78
C GLN A 551 17.39 13.77 -3.52
N LEU A 552 16.25 13.91 -4.21
CA LEU A 552 15.68 12.83 -5.01
C LEU A 552 16.58 12.57 -6.24
N PHE A 553 17.02 11.33 -6.41
CA PHE A 553 17.78 10.92 -7.60
C PHE A 553 16.90 11.04 -8.85
N GLY A 554 17.45 11.64 -9.90
CA GLY A 554 16.74 11.87 -11.16
C GLY A 554 15.74 13.03 -11.10
N LEU A 555 15.75 13.88 -10.05
CA LEU A 555 14.92 15.08 -9.98
C LEU A 555 15.12 15.97 -11.22
N GLY A 556 14.01 16.38 -11.82
CA GLY A 556 14.00 17.18 -13.06
C GLY A 556 13.72 16.36 -14.33
N MET A 557 13.78 15.02 -14.26
CA MET A 557 13.22 14.19 -15.33
C MET A 557 11.69 14.29 -15.33
N SER A 558 11.08 14.57 -16.49
CA SER A 558 9.64 14.37 -16.61
C SER A 558 9.31 12.87 -16.56
N ALA A 559 8.10 12.50 -16.18
CA ALA A 559 7.68 11.09 -16.22
C ALA A 559 7.80 10.50 -17.64
N PHE A 560 7.55 11.31 -18.66
CA PHE A 560 7.73 10.92 -20.07
C PHE A 560 9.19 10.73 -20.42
N ASP A 561 10.06 11.70 -20.07
CA ASP A 561 11.51 11.59 -20.31
C ASP A 561 12.12 10.44 -19.50
N ALA A 562 11.69 10.27 -18.26
CA ALA A 562 12.13 9.16 -17.41
C ALA A 562 11.74 7.78 -18.01
N ALA A 563 10.54 7.65 -18.55
CA ALA A 563 10.09 6.42 -19.23
C ALA A 563 10.88 6.15 -20.52
N ASN A 564 11.35 7.20 -21.18
CA ASN A 564 12.10 7.11 -22.41
C ASN A 564 13.64 7.30 -22.21
N ALA A 565 14.07 7.57 -20.99
CA ALA A 565 15.48 7.67 -20.65
C ALA A 565 16.16 6.32 -20.90
N ARG A 566 17.15 6.34 -21.78
CA ARG A 566 17.93 5.14 -22.12
C ARG A 566 19.17 4.97 -21.25
N GLU A 567 19.50 5.98 -20.45
CA GLU A 567 20.68 6.00 -19.61
C GLU A 567 20.31 5.50 -18.22
N VAL A 568 20.84 4.32 -17.88
CA VAL A 568 20.70 3.72 -16.55
C VAL A 568 21.51 4.52 -15.55
N PHE A 569 20.95 4.86 -14.39
CA PHE A 569 21.64 5.53 -13.31
C PHE A 569 21.60 4.70 -12.02
N PRO A 570 22.69 4.67 -11.23
CA PRO A 570 22.70 3.95 -9.97
C PRO A 570 21.82 4.66 -8.93
N LEU A 571 21.04 3.88 -8.19
CA LEU A 571 20.22 4.32 -7.06
C LEU A 571 20.68 3.54 -5.81
N PRO A 572 21.70 4.03 -5.08
CA PRO A 572 22.22 3.32 -3.93
C PRO A 572 21.26 3.42 -2.73
N TYR A 573 20.99 2.28 -2.10
CA TYR A 573 20.26 2.18 -0.84
C TYR A 573 21.27 1.96 0.30
N GLU A 574 22.01 3.05 0.63
CA GLU A 574 23.08 3.04 1.64
C GLU A 574 22.56 2.76 3.05
N GLU A 575 21.29 3.07 3.30
CA GLU A 575 20.59 2.73 4.54
C GLU A 575 20.42 1.21 4.73
N GLY A 576 20.55 0.44 3.67
CA GLY A 576 20.39 -1.01 3.69
C GLY A 576 18.99 -1.43 4.12
N SER A 577 18.88 -2.26 5.14
CA SER A 577 17.57 -2.69 5.71
C SER A 577 16.98 -1.70 6.70
N CYS A 578 17.68 -0.60 7.04
CA CYS A 578 17.19 0.40 7.99
C CYS A 578 16.30 1.44 7.28
N VAL A 579 15.06 1.06 6.95
CA VAL A 579 14.10 1.95 6.29
C VAL A 579 13.30 2.76 7.32
N GLY A 580 12.97 4.01 7.00
CA GLY A 580 12.08 4.85 7.79
C GLY A 580 12.51 4.98 9.25
N TYR A 581 11.64 4.67 10.21
CA TYR A 581 11.92 4.78 11.64
C TYR A 581 13.19 4.03 12.09
N ARG A 582 13.59 2.96 11.40
CA ARG A 582 14.82 2.22 11.70
C ARG A 582 16.06 3.03 11.33
N TRP A 583 16.03 3.78 10.22
CA TRP A 583 17.04 4.74 9.84
C TRP A 583 17.14 5.87 10.87
N PHE A 584 15.99 6.46 11.24
CA PHE A 584 15.94 7.52 12.25
C PHE A 584 16.54 7.08 13.58
N ALA A 585 16.23 5.87 14.02
CA ALA A 585 16.80 5.30 15.26
C ALA A 585 18.32 5.09 15.15
N ARG A 586 18.81 4.56 14.02
CA ARG A 586 20.24 4.31 13.79
C ARG A 586 21.06 5.60 13.77
N GLU A 587 20.55 6.62 13.11
CA GLU A 587 21.24 7.92 12.97
C GLU A 587 20.97 8.87 14.14
N GLY A 588 20.10 8.52 15.08
CA GLY A 588 19.71 9.37 16.20
C GLY A 588 18.90 10.60 15.80
N HIS A 589 18.17 10.54 14.68
CA HIS A 589 17.30 11.62 14.23
C HIS A 589 16.01 11.67 15.02
N VAL A 590 15.54 12.88 15.31
CA VAL A 590 14.22 13.13 15.92
C VAL A 590 13.25 13.51 14.80
N PRO A 591 12.26 12.66 14.48
CA PRO A 591 11.27 12.99 13.46
C PRO A 591 10.28 14.05 13.95
N LEU A 592 9.54 14.67 13.03
CA LEU A 592 8.39 15.50 13.35
C LEU A 592 7.30 14.66 14.02
N PHE A 593 6.95 13.52 13.41
CA PHE A 593 6.12 12.47 14.00
C PHE A 593 6.71 11.10 13.68
N PRO A 594 6.90 10.24 14.70
CA PRO A 594 7.50 8.93 14.50
C PRO A 594 6.50 7.93 13.88
N PHE A 595 7.03 6.88 13.30
CA PHE A 595 6.26 5.69 12.93
C PHE A 595 5.43 5.17 14.12
N GLY A 596 4.20 4.78 13.87
CA GLY A 596 3.26 4.31 14.88
C GLY A 596 2.57 5.40 15.68
N PHE A 597 2.91 6.69 15.49
CA PHE A 597 2.33 7.80 16.23
C PHE A 597 0.86 8.04 15.85
N GLY A 598 0.06 8.41 16.84
CA GLY A 598 -1.32 8.90 16.70
C GLY A 598 -1.95 9.11 18.08
N LEU A 599 -2.62 10.23 18.24
CA LEU A 599 -3.36 10.57 19.46
C LEU A 599 -4.80 10.04 19.40
N THR A 600 -5.42 9.92 20.57
CA THR A 600 -6.85 9.58 20.72
C THR A 600 -7.52 10.59 21.66
N TYR A 601 -8.85 10.57 21.75
CA TYR A 601 -9.58 11.39 22.73
C TYR A 601 -9.57 10.78 24.15
N THR A 602 -8.87 9.66 24.37
CA THR A 602 -8.64 9.06 25.68
C THR A 602 -7.14 8.78 25.89
N ARG A 603 -6.77 7.99 26.89
CA ARG A 603 -5.36 7.67 27.20
C ARG A 603 -5.22 6.21 27.57
N PHE A 604 -4.07 5.61 27.20
CA PHE A 604 -3.76 4.23 27.46
C PHE A 604 -2.45 4.09 28.25
N ALA A 605 -2.35 3.02 29.07
CA ALA A 605 -1.14 2.61 29.75
C ALA A 605 -0.77 1.18 29.36
N TYR A 606 0.54 0.92 29.32
CA TYR A 606 1.10 -0.40 28.96
C TYR A 606 1.95 -0.91 30.13
N THR A 607 1.66 -2.14 30.59
CA THR A 607 2.33 -2.75 31.74
C THR A 607 2.61 -4.23 31.51
N ASP A 608 3.34 -4.83 32.44
CA ASP A 608 3.54 -6.27 32.57
C ASP A 608 4.14 -6.93 31.31
N LEU A 609 5.09 -6.24 30.63
CA LEU A 609 5.77 -6.84 29.50
C LEU A 609 6.69 -7.97 29.98
N GLU A 610 6.39 -9.17 29.52
CA GLU A 610 7.23 -10.36 29.66
C GLU A 610 7.56 -10.91 28.27
N VAL A 611 8.81 -11.34 28.06
CA VAL A 611 9.23 -11.95 26.80
C VAL A 611 9.94 -13.26 27.08
N VAL A 612 9.49 -14.32 26.44
CA VAL A 612 10.04 -15.67 26.63
C VAL A 612 10.52 -16.26 25.31
N TRP A 613 11.59 -17.07 25.38
CA TRP A 613 12.08 -17.81 24.23
C TRP A 613 11.34 -19.15 24.12
N THR A 614 10.71 -19.39 22.96
CA THR A 614 9.93 -20.61 22.70
C THR A 614 10.77 -21.77 22.13
N GLY A 615 12.07 -21.57 21.92
CA GLY A 615 12.95 -22.51 21.21
C GLY A 615 13.03 -22.20 19.69
N GLU A 616 12.06 -21.45 19.17
CA GLU A 616 11.98 -21.08 17.75
C GLU A 616 11.93 -19.57 17.53
N SER A 617 11.26 -18.85 18.42
CA SER A 617 11.09 -17.41 18.36
C SER A 617 10.83 -16.84 19.75
N ALA A 618 10.54 -15.55 19.84
CA ALA A 618 10.10 -14.88 21.04
C ALA A 618 8.56 -14.84 21.10
N GLU A 619 8.03 -14.93 22.33
CA GLU A 619 6.64 -14.67 22.64
C GLU A 619 6.57 -13.59 23.72
N ALA A 620 5.83 -12.52 23.45
CA ALA A 620 5.67 -11.38 24.34
C ALA A 620 4.25 -11.30 24.90
N THR A 621 4.13 -11.15 26.23
CA THR A 621 2.85 -10.92 26.91
C THR A 621 2.87 -9.54 27.55
N PHE A 622 1.81 -8.76 27.42
CA PHE A 622 1.67 -7.41 27.97
C PHE A 622 0.21 -7.06 28.25
N THR A 623 -0.01 -6.05 29.10
CA THR A 623 -1.34 -5.55 29.47
C THR A 623 -1.54 -4.11 29.00
N VAL A 624 -2.70 -3.83 28.41
CA VAL A 624 -3.14 -2.49 28.00
C VAL A 624 -4.34 -2.08 28.83
N THR A 625 -4.32 -0.86 29.37
CA THR A 625 -5.40 -0.29 30.19
C THR A 625 -5.82 1.06 29.64
N ASN A 626 -7.11 1.28 29.45
CA ASN A 626 -7.64 2.63 29.21
C ASN A 626 -7.68 3.40 30.54
N VAL A 627 -6.80 4.39 30.68
CA VAL A 627 -6.67 5.22 31.88
C VAL A 627 -7.32 6.61 31.73
N GLY A 628 -8.07 6.83 30.66
CA GLY A 628 -8.83 8.04 30.43
C GLY A 628 -10.32 7.88 30.76
N ASP A 629 -11.10 8.90 30.43
CA ASP A 629 -12.51 9.02 30.80
C ASP A 629 -13.49 8.65 29.67
N LEU A 630 -12.99 8.36 28.46
CA LEU A 630 -13.77 8.00 27.29
C LEU A 630 -13.38 6.60 26.81
N ALA A 631 -14.35 5.87 26.25
CA ALA A 631 -14.04 4.67 25.49
C ALA A 631 -13.18 5.03 24.26
N GLY A 632 -12.25 4.18 23.91
CA GLY A 632 -11.37 4.42 22.75
C GLY A 632 -10.67 3.18 22.27
N THR A 633 -10.10 3.30 21.09
CA THR A 633 -9.33 2.24 20.43
C THR A 633 -7.86 2.61 20.44
N ASP A 634 -7.01 1.65 20.78
CA ASP A 634 -5.57 1.77 20.80
C ASP A 634 -4.88 0.69 19.98
N VAL A 635 -3.61 0.96 19.63
CA VAL A 635 -2.72 0.05 18.93
C VAL A 635 -1.40 -0.04 19.71
N PRO A 636 -1.31 -0.90 20.73
CA PRO A 636 -0.05 -1.20 21.39
C PRO A 636 0.92 -1.87 20.41
N GLN A 637 2.16 -1.39 20.39
CA GLN A 637 3.19 -1.77 19.43
C GLN A 637 4.39 -2.37 20.15
N LEU A 638 4.73 -3.62 19.82
CA LEU A 638 5.89 -4.33 20.36
C LEU A 638 7.11 -4.12 19.46
N TYR A 639 8.20 -3.65 20.01
CA TYR A 639 9.45 -3.43 19.31
C TYR A 639 10.60 -4.23 19.91
N LEU A 640 11.44 -4.83 19.08
CA LEU A 640 12.84 -5.06 19.40
C LEU A 640 13.55 -3.69 19.37
N THR A 641 14.33 -3.36 20.37
CA THR A 641 15.02 -2.06 20.46
C THR A 641 16.53 -2.19 20.36
N HIS A 642 17.10 -3.24 20.94
CA HIS A 642 18.55 -3.48 20.95
C HIS A 642 18.87 -4.97 20.84
N MET A 643 20.03 -5.27 20.28
CA MET A 643 20.67 -6.58 20.30
C MET A 643 22.08 -6.42 20.86
N ASP A 644 22.40 -7.10 21.96
CA ASP A 644 23.65 -6.95 22.72
C ASP A 644 24.04 -5.48 23.00
N GLY A 645 23.05 -4.64 23.29
CA GLY A 645 23.20 -3.21 23.58
C GLY A 645 23.35 -2.31 22.37
N ALA A 646 23.48 -2.86 21.15
CA ALA A 646 23.46 -2.07 19.92
C ALA A 646 22.00 -1.76 19.49
N VAL A 647 21.74 -0.54 19.05
CA VAL A 647 20.44 -0.12 18.54
C VAL A 647 20.02 -0.98 17.33
N ASP A 648 18.86 -1.60 17.42
CA ASP A 648 18.26 -2.41 16.36
C ASP A 648 16.73 -2.31 16.46
N LEU A 649 16.18 -1.16 16.12
CA LEU A 649 14.75 -0.91 16.29
C LEU A 649 13.96 -1.61 15.18
N ARG A 650 13.06 -2.52 15.55
CA ARG A 650 12.18 -3.26 14.62
C ARG A 650 10.82 -3.47 15.25
N LEU A 651 9.76 -3.17 14.50
CA LEU A 651 8.41 -3.60 14.86
C LEU A 651 8.36 -5.15 14.88
N CYS A 652 7.92 -5.71 16.00
CA CYS A 652 7.84 -7.16 16.20
C CYS A 652 6.41 -7.68 16.33
N GLY A 653 5.45 -6.78 16.48
CA GLY A 653 4.04 -7.12 16.55
C GLY A 653 3.19 -5.97 17.06
N TRP A 654 1.90 -6.10 16.92
CA TRP A 654 0.91 -5.16 17.42
C TRP A 654 -0.43 -5.85 17.64
N GLU A 655 -1.27 -5.19 18.44
CA GLU A 655 -2.68 -5.56 18.61
C GLU A 655 -3.56 -4.31 18.44
N LYS A 656 -4.82 -4.47 18.03
CA LYS A 656 -5.80 -3.39 18.03
C LYS A 656 -6.89 -3.71 19.03
N VAL A 657 -7.19 -2.76 19.92
CA VAL A 657 -8.12 -3.00 21.03
C VAL A 657 -8.97 -1.78 21.33
N THR A 658 -10.28 -2.01 21.50
CA THR A 658 -11.20 -1.00 22.02
C THR A 658 -11.49 -1.31 23.49
N LEU A 659 -11.33 -0.32 24.35
CA LEU A 659 -11.52 -0.45 25.80
C LEU A 659 -12.39 0.66 26.35
N ASP A 660 -13.33 0.31 27.23
CA ASP A 660 -14.05 1.25 28.04
C ASP A 660 -13.14 1.90 29.10
N PRO A 661 -13.50 3.06 29.70
CA PRO A 661 -12.74 3.67 30.77
C PRO A 661 -12.46 2.70 31.93
N GLY A 662 -11.19 2.60 32.32
CA GLY A 662 -10.73 1.70 33.39
C GLY A 662 -10.62 0.21 32.98
N ALA A 663 -11.02 -0.17 31.79
CA ALA A 663 -10.90 -1.55 31.31
C ALA A 663 -9.46 -1.88 30.93
N SER A 664 -9.05 -3.13 31.14
CA SER A 664 -7.74 -3.66 30.77
C SER A 664 -7.86 -4.95 29.95
N ARG A 665 -6.88 -5.20 29.11
CA ARG A 665 -6.76 -6.45 28.36
C ARG A 665 -5.31 -6.88 28.23
N THR A 666 -5.06 -8.17 28.48
CA THR A 666 -3.74 -8.77 28.28
C THR A 666 -3.70 -9.48 26.93
N PHE A 667 -2.58 -9.32 26.23
CA PHE A 667 -2.29 -9.92 24.93
C PHE A 667 -1.04 -10.77 25.00
N THR A 668 -0.98 -11.76 24.14
CA THR A 668 0.22 -12.54 23.87
C THR A 668 0.49 -12.50 22.38
N THR A 669 1.65 -11.99 21.99
CA THR A 669 2.07 -11.79 20.58
C THR A 669 3.32 -12.64 20.32
N ARG A 670 3.26 -13.48 19.30
CA ARG A 670 4.42 -14.24 18.81
C ARG A 670 5.18 -13.40 17.79
N VAL A 671 6.48 -13.26 17.98
CA VAL A 671 7.38 -12.54 17.08
C VAL A 671 7.74 -13.44 15.90
N ASP A 672 7.71 -12.91 14.67
CA ASP A 672 8.25 -13.63 13.51
C ASP A 672 9.77 -13.82 13.70
N PRO A 673 10.30 -15.05 13.57
CA PRO A 673 11.72 -15.32 13.82
C PRO A 673 12.67 -14.52 12.92
N ARG A 674 12.25 -14.13 11.71
CA ARG A 674 13.03 -13.29 10.79
C ARG A 674 13.33 -11.91 11.37
N LEU A 675 12.47 -11.39 12.24
CA LEU A 675 12.67 -10.10 12.92
C LEU A 675 13.76 -10.13 13.99
N LEU A 676 14.11 -11.31 14.49
CA LEU A 676 15.23 -11.54 15.42
C LEU A 676 16.51 -11.93 14.68
N ALA A 677 16.41 -12.22 13.39
CA ALA A 677 17.47 -12.81 12.59
C ALA A 677 18.21 -11.80 11.71
N ARG A 678 19.32 -12.26 11.15
CA ARG A 678 20.06 -11.68 10.04
C ARG A 678 20.11 -12.68 8.90
N PHE A 679 19.99 -12.20 7.66
CA PHE A 679 20.11 -13.08 6.50
C PHE A 679 21.59 -13.27 6.13
N GLY A 680 22.02 -14.53 6.06
CA GLY A 680 23.37 -14.94 5.66
C GLY A 680 23.46 -15.12 4.15
N GLU A 681 24.17 -14.24 3.44
CA GLU A 681 24.32 -14.33 1.97
C GLU A 681 25.10 -15.57 1.51
N ALA A 682 26.05 -16.03 2.36
CA ALA A 682 26.93 -17.16 2.00
C ALA A 682 26.22 -18.51 1.98
N ASP A 683 25.26 -18.72 2.88
CA ASP A 683 24.49 -19.98 3.02
C ASP A 683 23.00 -19.79 2.72
N ARG A 684 22.56 -18.56 2.42
CA ARG A 684 21.18 -18.18 2.09
C ARG A 684 20.17 -18.60 3.15
N ARG A 685 20.53 -18.42 4.43
CA ARG A 685 19.71 -18.77 5.59
C ARG A 685 19.54 -17.60 6.54
N TRP A 686 18.47 -17.66 7.30
CA TRP A 686 18.27 -16.77 8.43
C TRP A 686 18.99 -17.27 9.67
N HIS A 687 19.68 -16.38 10.36
CA HIS A 687 20.46 -16.65 11.57
C HIS A 687 19.97 -15.79 12.73
N ILE A 688 19.43 -16.41 13.77
CA ILE A 688 19.19 -15.75 15.06
C ILE A 688 20.45 -15.89 15.90
N PRO A 689 21.21 -14.82 16.16
CA PRO A 689 22.40 -14.86 17.00
C PRO A 689 22.11 -15.28 18.44
N ALA A 690 23.08 -15.91 19.10
CA ALA A 690 23.08 -16.00 20.55
C ALA A 690 23.40 -14.61 21.11
N ALA A 691 22.43 -13.94 21.70
CA ALA A 691 22.51 -12.54 22.11
C ALA A 691 21.45 -12.21 23.16
N THR A 692 21.60 -11.05 23.80
CA THR A 692 20.53 -10.42 24.59
C THR A 692 19.71 -9.51 23.68
N TYR A 693 18.42 -9.75 23.60
CA TYR A 693 17.44 -8.97 22.84
C TYR A 693 16.60 -8.13 23.80
N SER A 694 16.64 -6.81 23.65
CA SER A 694 15.82 -5.90 24.46
C SER A 694 14.55 -5.54 23.70
N PHE A 695 13.40 -5.78 24.32
CA PHE A 695 12.08 -5.47 23.80
C PHE A 695 11.45 -4.33 24.57
N ALA A 696 10.55 -3.61 23.88
CA ALA A 696 9.70 -2.60 24.50
C ALA A 696 8.29 -2.62 23.89
N ILE A 697 7.29 -2.31 24.74
CA ILE A 697 5.91 -2.04 24.32
C ILE A 697 5.63 -0.56 24.43
N GLY A 698 4.95 0.04 23.47
CA GLY A 698 4.63 1.46 23.49
C GLY A 698 3.55 1.89 22.50
N ALA A 699 3.35 3.21 22.41
CA ALA A 699 2.38 3.84 21.54
C ALA A 699 2.97 4.22 20.16
N SER A 700 4.29 4.21 20.02
CA SER A 700 5.01 4.51 18.77
C SER A 700 6.47 4.06 18.87
N ALA A 701 7.21 4.15 17.77
CA ALA A 701 8.63 3.81 17.71
C ALA A 701 9.53 4.63 18.67
N THR A 702 9.05 5.77 19.16
CA THR A 702 9.78 6.63 20.10
C THR A 702 9.11 6.79 21.46
N ASP A 703 7.87 6.35 21.62
CA ASP A 703 7.12 6.40 22.88
C ASP A 703 6.98 5.00 23.49
N LEU A 704 8.10 4.49 24.01
CA LEU A 704 8.22 3.15 24.60
C LEU A 704 8.04 3.25 26.12
N LYS A 705 7.20 2.37 26.71
CA LYS A 705 6.74 2.49 28.13
C LYS A 705 7.27 1.37 29.04
N ALA A 706 7.17 0.11 28.62
CA ALA A 706 7.66 -1.01 29.40
C ALA A 706 8.67 -1.80 28.58
N THR A 707 9.69 -2.35 29.25
CA THR A 707 10.81 -3.05 28.61
C THR A 707 11.02 -4.43 29.24
N ALA A 708 11.54 -5.37 28.45
CA ALA A 708 11.95 -6.69 28.91
C ALA A 708 13.13 -7.19 28.06
N ASP A 709 14.05 -7.91 28.71
CA ASP A 709 15.19 -8.53 28.05
C ASP A 709 14.96 -10.03 27.87
N LEU A 710 15.37 -10.54 26.69
CA LEU A 710 15.36 -11.96 26.36
C LEU A 710 16.78 -12.43 26.03
N LEU A 711 17.28 -13.43 26.78
CA LEU A 711 18.55 -14.07 26.45
C LEU A 711 18.32 -15.29 25.55
N VAL A 712 18.82 -15.23 24.32
CA VAL A 712 18.95 -16.39 23.45
C VAL A 712 20.36 -16.94 23.61
N SER A 713 20.49 -18.04 24.30
CA SER A 713 21.79 -18.60 24.72
C SER A 713 22.48 -19.43 23.61
N VAL A 714 21.73 -19.88 22.59
CA VAL A 714 22.23 -20.72 21.50
C VAL A 714 21.74 -20.14 20.18
N ALA A 715 22.67 -19.85 19.26
CA ALA A 715 22.34 -19.40 17.94
C ALA A 715 21.51 -20.43 17.16
N ARG A 716 20.60 -19.95 16.32
CA ARG A 716 19.74 -20.79 15.47
C ARG A 716 19.81 -20.33 14.02
N SER A 717 19.72 -21.29 13.08
CA SER A 717 19.57 -20.99 11.64
C SER A 717 18.41 -21.78 11.06
N PHE A 718 17.70 -21.19 10.11
CA PHE A 718 16.54 -21.79 9.43
C PHE A 718 16.41 -21.32 7.99
#